data_b70117b9e87f937a3964760724853bf9
#
_entry.id   b70117b9e87f937a3964760724853bf9
#
_cell.length_a   1.000
_cell.length_b   1.000
_cell.length_c   1.000
_cell.angle_alpha   90.00
_cell.angle_beta   90.00
_cell.angle_gamma   90.00
#
_symmetry.space_group_name_H-M   'P 1'
#
loop_
_entity.id
_entity.type
_entity.pdbx_description
1 polymer ?
#
loop_
_entity_poly.entity_id
_entity_poly.type
_entity_poly.pdbx_seq_one_letter_code
_entity_poly.pdbx_strand_id
1 'polypeptide(L)'
;MALTEETGNGKKRDSTQLENENPKEFRSISDVCPVQSQVPLLKKKFEGKDGLAYANILRSRNKFADAQVLYESIIENDSTNVEALIGKGICLQMQNHLRQAFACFVEAIRLDPQNACALTHCGVIYKDEGHLLEAAESYQKALKADPSYKLAAECLAIVLTDLGTSLKLAGNTDEGIQKYFDALKVDGHYAPAYYNLGVVYSEMMQYDLALGCYEKAVVERPLYAEAYCNMGVIYKNRGDLEAAIACYERCLTVSPNFEIAKNNMAIALTDLGTKVKLEGDINQGVAYYKKALYYNWHYADAMYNLGVAYGEMLKFDMAIVFYELALHFNPHCAEACNNLGVIYKDRDNLDKAVECYQMALSIKPNFSQSLNNLGVVFTVQGKMDAAASMIEKAIIANPTYAEAYNNLGVLYRDVGNISLAIEAYERCLQIDPDSRNAGQNRLLAMNYIDEGLDDRLFEAHREWGRRFMNLYPQYTSWDNPKDMERPLVVGYVSPDYFTHSVSYFIEAPLSHHNYANYKVVVYSAVVKADAKTLKFKDRVLKKGGLWRDIYGVDERKVASMVRDDKIDILVELTGHTANNKLGMMACRPAPVQVTWIGYPNTTGLPTIDYRMTDGLVDPPNTRQKHVEELVRLPECFLCYTPSPEAGPVSPTPALSNGFITFGSFNNLAKITPNVLRVWATILCAVPNSRLVVKCKPFCCDSVRQRFLSTLEQMGLESLRVDLLPLILFNHDHMQAYSLMDISLDTFPYAGTTTTCESLYMGVPCVTMAGSVHAHNVGVSLLTKVGLGRLVAKTEEEYVKLALQLASDVSALGELRMTLRELMSKSPVCDGAKFTQGLESTYRNMWHRYCRGDVPATRHIESLKDQPPLSDKILVRFSEHKTSNVPEQNHQVQTKMNGVTPNLSLIPNNTSCEANGNC
;
A
#
# COMPACT_ATOMS: atom_id res chain seq x y z
N MET A 1 -1.33 -7.66 -40.04
CA MET A 1 -1.11 -6.92 -41.29
C MET A 1 0.35 -6.50 -41.21
N ALA A 2 1.17 -7.23 -41.71
CA ALA A 2 1.86 -7.55 -42.95
C ALA A 2 2.24 -6.30 -43.74
N LEU A 3 3.52 -6.39 -44.16
CA LEU A 3 4.18 -5.78 -45.33
C LEU A 3 5.14 -4.64 -44.93
N THR A 4 6.34 -4.60 -45.38
CA THR A 4 7.17 -5.44 -46.32
C THR A 4 8.64 -5.06 -46.14
N GLU A 5 9.48 -6.05 -46.41
CA GLU A 5 10.93 -5.94 -46.63
C GLU A 5 11.27 -5.03 -47.79
N GLU A 6 12.37 -4.33 -47.72
CA GLU A 6 13.26 -4.28 -48.88
C GLU A 6 14.72 -4.10 -48.49
N THR A 7 15.49 -4.86 -49.14
CA THR A 7 16.89 -5.21 -49.07
C THR A 7 17.83 -4.13 -49.60
N GLY A 8 19.05 -4.09 -49.10
CA GLY A 8 20.13 -3.36 -49.76
C GLY A 8 21.50 -3.43 -49.09
N ASN A 9 22.18 -4.54 -49.24
CA ASN A 9 23.63 -4.81 -49.29
C ASN A 9 24.62 -3.65 -48.99
N GLY A 10 25.50 -3.92 -48.02
CA GLY A 10 26.84 -4.28 -48.32
C GLY A 10 27.97 -3.40 -47.77
N LYS A 11 28.66 -3.83 -46.82
CA LYS A 11 30.11 -4.09 -46.68
C LYS A 11 30.61 -3.87 -45.25
N LYS A 12 30.99 -4.97 -44.67
CA LYS A 12 31.95 -5.06 -43.54
C LYS A 12 33.21 -4.25 -43.84
N ARG A 13 33.74 -3.54 -42.92
CA ARG A 13 35.18 -3.41 -42.67
C ARG A 13 35.44 -3.36 -41.16
N ASP A 14 36.44 -4.16 -40.84
CA ASP A 14 36.96 -4.53 -39.57
C ASP A 14 37.49 -3.38 -38.70
N SER A 15 37.40 -3.71 -37.44
CA SER A 15 38.17 -3.23 -36.28
C SER A 15 39.63 -2.88 -36.51
N THR A 16 40.11 -1.95 -35.81
CA THR A 16 41.30 -1.88 -34.93
C THR A 16 41.95 -0.51 -34.93
N GLN A 17 42.31 -0.10 -33.73
CA GLN A 17 43.34 0.85 -33.38
C GLN A 17 43.07 2.32 -33.68
N LEU A 18 42.82 3.06 -32.61
CA LEU A 18 43.38 4.41 -32.48
C LEU A 18 43.88 4.60 -31.04
N GLU A 19 45.16 4.51 -30.99
CA GLU A 19 46.00 4.92 -29.87
C GLU A 19 45.94 6.45 -29.68
N ASN A 20 46.16 6.82 -28.43
CA ASN A 20 46.68 8.08 -27.93
C ASN A 20 47.10 9.15 -28.94
N GLU A 21 46.43 10.26 -28.97
CA GLU A 21 47.03 11.53 -29.37
C GLU A 21 47.06 12.52 -28.20
N ASN A 22 48.28 12.80 -27.76
CA ASN A 22 48.69 13.87 -26.86
C ASN A 22 48.27 15.26 -27.41
N PRO A 23 48.03 16.24 -26.53
CA PRO A 23 47.73 17.61 -26.93
C PRO A 23 48.93 18.24 -27.56
N LYS A 24 48.74 18.75 -28.78
CA LYS A 24 49.73 19.52 -29.51
C LYS A 24 50.06 20.79 -28.75
N GLU A 25 51.40 20.89 -28.51
CA GLU A 25 52.09 22.08 -28.14
C GLU A 25 51.66 23.29 -28.96
N PHE A 26 51.24 24.34 -28.26
CA PHE A 26 51.24 25.66 -28.85
C PHE A 26 52.71 26.07 -29.07
N ARG A 27 53.17 26.02 -30.31
CA ARG A 27 54.40 26.63 -30.73
C ARG A 27 54.32 28.12 -30.45
N SER A 28 55.25 28.60 -29.65
CA SER A 28 55.63 29.98 -29.50
C SER A 28 55.87 30.61 -30.86
N ILE A 29 55.05 31.56 -31.24
CA ILE A 29 55.41 32.47 -32.32
C ILE A 29 56.39 33.54 -31.76
N SER A 30 57.62 33.13 -31.66
CA SER A 30 58.74 34.04 -31.49
C SER A 30 59.43 34.18 -32.88
N ASP A 31 58.79 34.92 -33.75
CA ASP A 31 59.42 35.52 -34.93
C ASP A 31 58.44 36.47 -35.60
N VAL A 32 58.13 37.54 -34.87
CA VAL A 32 57.70 38.80 -35.53
C VAL A 32 58.78 39.84 -35.24
N CYS A 33 59.40 40.27 -36.31
CA CYS A 33 60.37 41.33 -36.35
C CYS A 33 60.09 42.45 -35.32
N PRO A 34 61.10 43.02 -34.72
CA PRO A 34 60.97 44.16 -33.84
C PRO A 34 60.31 45.31 -34.67
N VAL A 35 59.07 45.60 -34.40
CA VAL A 35 58.54 46.89 -34.76
C VAL A 35 59.32 47.89 -34.02
N GLN A 36 60.24 48.47 -34.72
CA GLN A 36 61.00 49.63 -34.25
C GLN A 36 59.96 50.58 -33.65
N SER A 37 60.11 50.77 -32.34
CA SER A 37 59.27 51.65 -31.53
C SER A 37 59.20 53.02 -32.18
N GLN A 38 57.98 53.40 -32.54
CA GLN A 38 57.73 54.82 -32.94
C GLN A 38 57.76 55.76 -31.72
N VAL A 39 58.30 55.24 -30.61
CA VAL A 39 58.40 55.95 -29.33
C VAL A 39 59.25 57.21 -29.40
N PRO A 40 60.34 57.31 -30.17
CA PRO A 40 61.10 58.62 -30.30
C PRO A 40 60.29 59.65 -31.07
N LEU A 41 59.43 59.29 -31.97
CA LEU A 41 58.67 60.22 -32.78
C LEU A 41 57.46 60.82 -32.04
N LEU A 42 56.91 60.05 -31.09
CA LEU A 42 55.76 60.47 -30.23
C LEU A 42 56.25 61.46 -29.13
N LYS A 43 57.45 61.27 -28.58
CA LYS A 43 58.04 62.21 -27.59
C LYS A 43 58.27 63.61 -28.17
N LYS A 44 58.62 63.75 -29.46
CA LYS A 44 58.91 65.03 -30.10
C LYS A 44 57.71 65.78 -30.70
N LYS A 45 56.52 65.21 -30.73
CA LYS A 45 55.39 65.79 -31.48
C LYS A 45 54.30 66.43 -30.63
N PHE A 46 54.32 66.22 -29.36
CA PHE A 46 53.22 66.67 -28.43
C PHE A 46 53.86 67.17 -27.12
N GLU A 47 54.30 68.38 -27.02
CA GLU A 47 54.75 69.07 -25.78
C GLU A 47 53.62 69.92 -25.24
N GLY A 48 53.22 69.77 -23.92
CA GLY A 48 52.28 70.56 -23.22
C GLY A 48 50.82 69.95 -23.12
N LYS A 49 49.79 70.83 -22.99
CA LYS A 49 48.40 70.39 -22.78
C LYS A 49 47.86 69.51 -23.88
N ASP A 50 48.36 69.55 -25.06
CA ASP A 50 47.95 68.73 -26.19
C ASP A 50 48.44 67.26 -26.06
N GLY A 51 49.51 67.04 -25.36
CA GLY A 51 50.13 65.71 -25.10
C GLY A 51 49.31 64.93 -24.13
N LEU A 52 48.79 65.58 -23.09
CA LEU A 52 47.93 64.93 -22.11
C LEU A 52 46.54 64.51 -22.70
N ALA A 53 45.95 65.40 -23.49
CA ALA A 53 44.69 65.07 -24.18
C ALA A 53 44.85 63.90 -25.16
N TYR A 54 45.96 63.84 -25.86
CA TYR A 54 46.25 62.73 -26.77
C TYR A 54 46.57 61.41 -26.03
N ALA A 55 47.28 61.44 -24.91
CA ALA A 55 47.47 60.27 -24.07
C ALA A 55 46.13 59.69 -23.52
N ASN A 56 45.22 60.58 -23.12
CA ASN A 56 43.89 60.20 -22.69
C ASN A 56 43.05 59.56 -23.84
N ILE A 57 43.17 60.04 -25.06
CA ILE A 57 42.55 59.43 -26.25
C ILE A 57 43.13 58.02 -26.52
N LEU A 58 44.45 57.84 -26.43
CA LEU A 58 45.09 56.56 -26.61
C LEU A 58 44.61 55.56 -25.54
N ARG A 59 44.56 56.02 -24.30
CA ARG A 59 44.01 55.19 -23.17
C ARG A 59 42.56 54.77 -23.41
N SER A 60 41.71 55.69 -23.85
CA SER A 60 40.30 55.37 -24.14
C SER A 60 40.13 54.43 -25.32
N ARG A 61 41.15 54.32 -26.20
CA ARG A 61 41.21 53.33 -27.30
C ARG A 61 41.95 52.03 -26.94
N ASN A 62 42.19 51.77 -25.65
CA ASN A 62 42.89 50.62 -25.12
C ASN A 62 44.37 50.48 -25.60
N LYS A 63 44.99 51.56 -26.10
CA LYS A 63 46.43 51.61 -26.48
C LYS A 63 47.28 51.99 -25.27
N PHE A 64 47.26 51.06 -24.22
CA PHE A 64 47.83 51.38 -22.94
C PHE A 64 49.35 51.60 -22.96
N ALA A 65 50.09 50.80 -23.74
CA ALA A 65 51.54 50.93 -23.85
C ALA A 65 51.97 52.32 -24.48
N ASP A 66 51.30 52.71 -25.57
CA ASP A 66 51.56 54.00 -26.25
C ASP A 66 51.20 55.19 -25.34
N ALA A 67 50.03 55.06 -24.65
CA ALA A 67 49.56 56.09 -23.70
C ALA A 67 50.53 56.22 -22.51
N GLN A 68 51.04 55.12 -22.00
CA GLN A 68 52.01 55.10 -20.89
C GLN A 68 53.23 55.89 -21.20
N VAL A 69 53.81 55.69 -22.35
CA VAL A 69 55.05 56.42 -22.76
C VAL A 69 54.81 57.93 -22.80
N LEU A 70 53.69 58.41 -23.26
CA LEU A 70 53.28 59.81 -23.27
C LEU A 70 53.11 60.34 -21.83
N TYR A 71 52.41 59.60 -20.96
CA TYR A 71 52.27 60.03 -19.57
C TYR A 71 53.64 60.10 -18.87
N GLU A 72 54.52 59.16 -19.15
CA GLU A 72 55.86 59.15 -18.62
C GLU A 72 56.67 60.43 -19.08
N SER A 73 56.58 60.81 -20.34
CA SER A 73 57.16 61.98 -20.83
C SER A 73 56.60 63.25 -20.19
N ILE A 74 55.32 63.27 -19.93
CA ILE A 74 54.66 64.40 -19.22
C ILE A 74 55.16 64.52 -17.79
N ILE A 75 55.28 63.39 -17.07
CA ILE A 75 55.72 63.27 -15.70
C ILE A 75 57.23 63.68 -15.61
N GLU A 76 58.04 63.30 -16.63
CA GLU A 76 59.39 63.67 -16.70
C GLU A 76 59.60 65.22 -16.77
N ASN A 77 58.61 65.92 -17.41
CA ASN A 77 58.65 67.41 -17.55
C ASN A 77 57.97 68.13 -16.35
N ASP A 78 56.94 67.50 -15.82
CA ASP A 78 56.19 68.03 -14.68
C ASP A 78 55.78 66.85 -13.78
N SER A 79 56.64 66.60 -12.76
CA SER A 79 56.45 65.52 -11.81
C SER A 79 55.25 65.69 -10.88
N THR A 80 54.64 66.88 -10.91
CA THR A 80 53.46 67.22 -10.09
C THR A 80 52.13 67.06 -10.82
N ASN A 81 52.19 66.62 -12.05
CA ASN A 81 51.00 66.44 -12.88
C ASN A 81 50.19 65.23 -12.45
N VAL A 82 49.17 65.42 -11.57
CA VAL A 82 48.34 64.40 -10.99
C VAL A 82 47.58 63.62 -12.06
N GLU A 83 47.05 64.29 -13.12
CA GLU A 83 46.29 63.59 -14.16
C GLU A 83 47.16 62.71 -15.00
N ALA A 84 48.40 63.05 -15.27
CA ALA A 84 49.35 62.17 -15.96
C ALA A 84 49.81 60.97 -15.07
N LEU A 85 49.96 61.15 -13.77
CA LEU A 85 50.25 60.06 -12.83
C LEU A 85 49.14 59.04 -12.77
N ILE A 86 47.86 59.53 -12.71
CA ILE A 86 46.67 58.67 -12.69
C ILE A 86 46.57 57.95 -14.04
N GLY A 87 46.73 58.67 -15.15
CA GLY A 87 46.72 58.09 -16.50
C GLY A 87 47.73 57.00 -16.70
N LYS A 88 48.98 57.19 -16.23
CA LYS A 88 50.02 56.19 -16.22
C LYS A 88 49.67 55.03 -15.32
N GLY A 89 49.17 55.27 -14.13
CA GLY A 89 48.74 54.25 -13.18
C GLY A 89 47.64 53.34 -13.75
N ILE A 90 46.61 53.92 -14.40
CA ILE A 90 45.55 53.13 -15.07
C ILE A 90 46.14 52.28 -16.20
N CYS A 91 47.05 52.83 -17.02
CA CYS A 91 47.71 52.07 -18.09
C CYS A 91 48.47 50.87 -17.54
N LEU A 92 49.20 51.03 -16.44
CA LEU A 92 49.95 50.00 -15.78
C LEU A 92 49.03 48.93 -15.14
N GLN A 93 47.93 49.37 -14.54
CA GLN A 93 46.92 48.50 -13.98
C GLN A 93 46.29 47.61 -15.06
N MET A 94 45.94 48.17 -16.21
CA MET A 94 45.41 47.42 -17.33
C MET A 94 46.42 46.46 -17.98
N GLN A 95 47.72 46.69 -17.78
CA GLN A 95 48.82 45.83 -18.20
C GLN A 95 49.24 44.85 -17.11
N ASN A 96 48.48 44.75 -16.00
CA ASN A 96 48.73 43.88 -14.84
C ASN A 96 50.06 44.18 -14.10
N HIS A 97 50.57 45.42 -14.21
CA HIS A 97 51.73 45.89 -13.43
C HIS A 97 51.31 46.57 -12.13
N LEU A 98 50.56 45.80 -11.26
CA LEU A 98 49.84 46.35 -10.11
C LEU A 98 50.71 47.14 -9.14
N ARG A 99 51.94 46.66 -8.80
CA ARG A 99 52.82 47.38 -7.87
C ARG A 99 53.28 48.76 -8.40
N GLN A 100 53.56 48.84 -9.70
CA GLN A 100 53.93 50.08 -10.32
C GLN A 100 52.76 51.04 -10.47
N ALA A 101 51.57 50.49 -10.80
CA ALA A 101 50.34 51.24 -10.82
C ALA A 101 50.00 51.84 -9.44
N PHE A 102 50.11 51.03 -8.42
CA PHE A 102 49.91 51.47 -7.05
C PHE A 102 50.81 52.62 -6.64
N ALA A 103 52.12 52.53 -6.96
CA ALA A 103 53.06 53.61 -6.68
C ALA A 103 52.67 54.94 -7.37
N CYS A 104 52.15 54.87 -8.61
CA CYS A 104 51.67 56.07 -9.34
C CYS A 104 50.43 56.64 -8.66
N PHE A 105 49.46 55.82 -8.21
CA PHE A 105 48.28 56.33 -7.54
C PHE A 105 48.59 56.86 -6.14
N VAL A 106 49.47 56.23 -5.38
CA VAL A 106 49.96 56.77 -4.09
C VAL A 106 50.64 58.12 -4.24
N GLU A 107 51.47 58.28 -5.28
CA GLU A 107 52.12 59.57 -5.52
C GLU A 107 51.13 60.68 -5.99
N ALA A 108 50.10 60.23 -6.81
CA ALA A 108 48.97 61.12 -7.18
C ALA A 108 48.23 61.59 -5.94
N ILE A 109 47.91 60.71 -5.01
CA ILE A 109 47.23 60.98 -3.73
C ILE A 109 48.10 61.89 -2.82
N ARG A 110 49.43 61.70 -2.82
CA ARG A 110 50.33 62.53 -2.06
C ARG A 110 50.27 64.02 -2.55
N LEU A 111 50.13 64.19 -3.85
CA LEU A 111 50.06 65.55 -4.48
C LEU A 111 48.67 66.11 -4.34
N ASP A 112 47.62 65.34 -4.53
CA ASP A 112 46.23 65.70 -4.38
C ASP A 112 45.44 64.65 -3.52
N PRO A 113 45.37 64.87 -2.22
CA PRO A 113 44.78 63.92 -1.25
C PRO A 113 43.27 63.73 -1.42
N GLN A 114 42.64 64.63 -2.20
CA GLN A 114 41.21 64.53 -2.46
C GLN A 114 40.89 63.99 -3.87
N ASN A 115 41.84 63.43 -4.54
CA ASN A 115 41.58 62.89 -5.87
C ASN A 115 40.80 61.59 -5.84
N ALA A 116 39.53 61.69 -6.10
CA ALA A 116 38.60 60.52 -6.06
C ALA A 116 39.01 59.39 -7.02
N CYS A 117 39.57 59.72 -8.19
CA CYS A 117 39.99 58.73 -9.19
C CYS A 117 41.20 57.96 -8.69
N ALA A 118 42.23 58.59 -8.21
CA ALA A 118 43.43 57.92 -7.68
C ALA A 118 43.12 57.05 -6.46
N LEU A 119 42.30 57.55 -5.53
CA LEU A 119 41.82 56.82 -4.37
C LEU A 119 41.02 55.55 -4.79
N THR A 120 40.18 55.69 -5.80
CA THR A 120 39.38 54.55 -6.29
C THR A 120 40.27 53.49 -6.91
N HIS A 121 41.25 53.83 -7.71
CA HIS A 121 42.14 52.85 -8.34
C HIS A 121 43.12 52.21 -7.31
N CYS A 122 43.52 52.91 -6.25
CA CYS A 122 44.16 52.26 -5.12
C CYS A 122 43.25 51.23 -4.45
N GLY A 123 42.00 51.56 -4.24
CA GLY A 123 41.00 50.64 -3.71
C GLY A 123 40.85 49.39 -4.57
N VAL A 124 40.85 49.52 -5.93
CA VAL A 124 40.80 48.37 -6.82
C VAL A 124 42.01 47.47 -6.61
N ILE A 125 43.21 48.01 -6.51
CA ILE A 125 44.43 47.20 -6.28
C ILE A 125 44.37 46.50 -4.92
N TYR A 126 43.98 47.18 -3.85
CA TYR A 126 43.77 46.55 -2.53
C TYR A 126 42.77 45.42 -2.57
N LYS A 127 41.68 45.62 -3.32
CA LYS A 127 40.66 44.54 -3.50
C LYS A 127 41.25 43.32 -4.21
N ASP A 128 41.99 43.55 -5.32
CA ASP A 128 42.63 42.49 -6.11
C ASP A 128 43.72 41.72 -5.32
N GLU A 129 44.36 42.39 -4.38
CA GLU A 129 45.31 41.75 -3.41
C GLU A 129 44.62 41.11 -2.21
N GLY A 130 43.29 41.19 -2.09
CA GLY A 130 42.50 40.61 -1.00
C GLY A 130 42.42 41.46 0.27
N HIS A 131 42.93 42.69 0.26
CA HIS A 131 42.90 43.65 1.35
C HIS A 131 41.57 44.44 1.37
N LEU A 132 40.45 43.74 1.69
CA LEU A 132 39.12 44.31 1.56
C LEU A 132 38.83 45.51 2.46
N LEU A 133 39.46 45.57 3.66
CA LEU A 133 39.29 46.69 4.58
C LEU A 133 39.97 47.97 4.05
N GLU A 134 41.20 47.85 3.60
CA GLU A 134 41.97 48.96 3.01
C GLU A 134 41.31 49.44 1.71
N ALA A 135 40.76 48.51 0.92
CA ALA A 135 39.97 48.82 -0.27
C ALA A 135 38.73 49.65 0.08
N ALA A 136 37.97 49.21 1.07
CA ALA A 136 36.75 49.93 1.54
C ALA A 136 37.08 51.35 2.03
N GLU A 137 38.16 51.48 2.83
CA GLU A 137 38.63 52.80 3.30
C GLU A 137 38.99 53.71 2.14
N SER A 138 39.68 53.19 1.12
CA SER A 138 40.10 53.94 -0.05
C SER A 138 38.91 54.46 -0.84
N TYR A 139 37.91 53.64 -1.07
CA TYR A 139 36.69 54.03 -1.73
C TYR A 139 35.84 55.03 -0.89
N GLN A 140 35.80 54.86 0.43
CA GLN A 140 35.13 55.84 1.32
C GLN A 140 35.80 57.20 1.26
N LYS A 141 37.12 57.22 1.25
CA LYS A 141 37.90 58.47 1.08
C LYS A 141 37.57 59.12 -0.29
N ALA A 142 37.52 58.32 -1.35
CA ALA A 142 37.12 58.77 -2.69
C ALA A 142 35.74 59.43 -2.73
N LEU A 143 34.75 58.79 -2.13
CA LEU A 143 33.40 59.31 -2.03
C LEU A 143 33.24 60.50 -1.08
N LYS A 144 34.11 60.58 -0.06
CA LYS A 144 34.18 61.79 0.77
C LYS A 144 34.75 62.98 0.01
N ALA A 145 35.67 62.78 -0.92
CA ALA A 145 36.22 63.75 -1.79
C ALA A 145 35.27 64.19 -2.92
N ASP A 146 34.63 63.21 -3.56
CA ASP A 146 33.59 63.44 -4.56
C ASP A 146 32.41 62.47 -4.32
N PRO A 147 31.32 62.95 -3.70
CA PRO A 147 30.13 62.12 -3.43
C PRO A 147 29.39 61.61 -4.68
N SER A 148 29.70 62.20 -5.85
CA SER A 148 29.06 61.86 -7.13
C SER A 148 29.89 60.82 -7.93
N TYR A 149 31.06 60.45 -7.42
CA TYR A 149 31.96 59.57 -8.15
C TYR A 149 31.43 58.11 -8.22
N LYS A 150 30.68 57.81 -9.25
CA LYS A 150 29.90 56.61 -9.43
C LYS A 150 30.73 55.30 -9.31
N LEU A 151 31.95 55.31 -9.94
CA LEU A 151 32.81 54.12 -9.88
C LEU A 151 33.23 53.75 -8.45
N ALA A 152 33.51 54.74 -7.59
CA ALA A 152 33.84 54.47 -6.21
C ALA A 152 32.63 53.90 -5.43
N ALA A 153 31.44 54.38 -5.72
CA ALA A 153 30.22 53.89 -5.08
C ALA A 153 29.95 52.44 -5.47
N GLU A 154 30.02 52.12 -6.76
CA GLU A 154 29.86 50.75 -7.24
C GLU A 154 30.89 49.80 -6.65
N CYS A 155 32.18 50.19 -6.65
CA CYS A 155 33.26 49.41 -6.09
C CYS A 155 33.15 49.24 -4.55
N LEU A 156 32.73 50.27 -3.84
CA LEU A 156 32.52 50.18 -2.39
C LEU A 156 31.39 49.25 -2.05
N ALA A 157 30.27 49.30 -2.78
CA ALA A 157 29.14 48.38 -2.58
C ALA A 157 29.56 46.91 -2.76
N ILE A 158 30.38 46.62 -3.78
CA ILE A 158 30.95 45.28 -4.00
C ILE A 158 31.82 44.86 -2.80
N VAL A 159 32.78 45.69 -2.40
CA VAL A 159 33.72 45.31 -1.34
C VAL A 159 33.03 45.19 0.03
N LEU A 160 32.08 46.05 0.33
CA LEU A 160 31.28 45.90 1.55
C LEU A 160 30.47 44.60 1.57
N THR A 161 29.96 44.19 0.41
CA THR A 161 29.24 42.91 0.28
C THR A 161 30.23 41.73 0.45
N ASP A 162 31.44 41.81 -0.14
CA ASP A 162 32.47 40.79 0.03
C ASP A 162 32.93 40.70 1.50
N LEU A 163 33.10 41.84 2.18
CA LEU A 163 33.41 41.92 3.60
C LEU A 163 32.28 41.29 4.46
N GLY A 164 31.04 41.63 4.15
CA GLY A 164 29.86 41.02 4.81
C GLY A 164 29.86 39.50 4.70
N THR A 165 30.17 38.99 3.51
CA THR A 165 30.28 37.54 3.26
C THR A 165 31.43 36.90 4.04
N SER A 166 32.60 37.56 4.09
CA SER A 166 33.78 37.09 4.86
C SER A 166 33.47 37.07 6.36
N LEU A 167 32.81 38.08 6.91
CA LEU A 167 32.43 38.15 8.29
C LEU A 167 31.41 37.06 8.64
N LYS A 168 30.44 36.85 7.79
CA LYS A 168 29.47 35.77 7.93
C LYS A 168 30.16 34.39 8.01
N LEU A 169 31.09 34.13 7.08
CA LEU A 169 31.85 32.87 7.06
C LEU A 169 32.75 32.70 8.31
N ALA A 170 33.22 33.81 8.90
CA ALA A 170 33.97 33.80 10.15
C ALA A 170 33.07 33.66 11.40
N GLY A 171 31.73 33.57 11.25
CA GLY A 171 30.77 33.43 12.35
C GLY A 171 30.24 34.76 12.90
N ASN A 172 30.72 35.91 12.41
CA ASN A 172 30.26 37.24 12.80
C ASN A 172 29.08 37.73 11.96
N THR A 173 27.94 36.99 12.06
CA THR A 173 26.77 37.17 11.18
C THR A 173 26.15 38.56 11.30
N ASP A 174 26.05 39.12 12.51
CA ASP A 174 25.42 40.42 12.72
C ASP A 174 26.26 41.56 12.09
N GLU A 175 27.58 41.50 12.22
CA GLU A 175 28.49 42.43 11.55
C GLU A 175 28.42 42.27 10.03
N GLY A 176 28.29 41.05 9.54
CA GLY A 176 28.09 40.74 8.13
C GLY A 176 26.83 41.38 7.57
N ILE A 177 25.72 41.25 8.28
CA ILE A 177 24.44 41.90 7.95
C ILE A 177 24.59 43.42 7.88
N GLN A 178 25.30 44.00 8.86
CA GLN A 178 25.54 45.44 8.87
C GLN A 178 26.32 45.90 7.63
N LYS A 179 27.32 45.11 7.19
CA LYS A 179 28.09 45.43 5.97
C LYS A 179 27.21 45.34 4.69
N TYR A 180 26.31 44.42 4.60
CA TYR A 180 25.33 44.38 3.49
C TYR A 180 24.41 45.63 3.51
N PHE A 181 23.95 46.07 4.66
CA PHE A 181 23.19 47.32 4.78
C PHE A 181 24.03 48.53 4.43
N ASP A 182 25.31 48.55 4.82
CA ASP A 182 26.21 49.64 4.46
C ASP A 182 26.47 49.68 2.93
N ALA A 183 26.55 48.53 2.27
CA ALA A 183 26.60 48.41 0.82
C ALA A 183 25.35 49.05 0.16
N LEU A 184 24.15 48.73 0.69
CA LEU A 184 22.89 49.24 0.19
C LEU A 184 22.66 50.75 0.48
N LYS A 185 23.33 51.30 1.52
CA LYS A 185 23.34 52.77 1.75
C LYS A 185 24.16 53.49 0.69
N VAL A 186 25.19 52.83 0.16
CA VAL A 186 26.09 53.40 -0.88
C VAL A 186 25.44 53.25 -2.27
N ASP A 187 24.92 52.04 -2.56
CA ASP A 187 24.20 51.76 -3.79
C ASP A 187 22.92 50.98 -3.47
N GLY A 188 21.77 51.70 -3.42
CA GLY A 188 20.47 51.14 -3.11
C GLY A 188 19.91 50.14 -4.15
N HIS A 189 20.55 50.04 -5.32
CA HIS A 189 20.16 49.14 -6.40
C HIS A 189 21.09 47.93 -6.52
N TYR A 190 22.02 47.74 -5.58
CA TYR A 190 23.00 46.63 -5.64
C TYR A 190 22.33 45.27 -5.29
N ALA A 191 21.83 44.59 -6.29
CA ALA A 191 21.12 43.32 -6.17
C ALA A 191 21.85 42.22 -5.39
N PRO A 192 23.21 42.02 -5.48
CA PRO A 192 23.92 41.02 -4.72
C PRO A 192 23.85 41.20 -3.20
N ALA A 193 23.81 42.45 -2.70
CA ALA A 193 23.69 42.72 -1.27
C ALA A 193 22.30 42.28 -0.76
N TYR A 194 21.21 42.55 -1.50
CA TYR A 194 19.90 42.07 -1.19
C TYR A 194 19.85 40.52 -1.21
N TYR A 195 20.45 39.91 -2.22
CA TYR A 195 20.53 38.45 -2.30
C TYR A 195 21.22 37.82 -1.09
N ASN A 196 22.39 38.37 -0.70
CA ASN A 196 23.15 37.87 0.44
C ASN A 196 22.43 38.08 1.79
N LEU A 197 21.73 39.22 1.96
CA LEU A 197 20.79 39.41 3.10
C LEU A 197 19.70 38.34 3.10
N GLY A 198 19.10 38.05 1.95
CA GLY A 198 18.10 36.99 1.83
C GLY A 198 18.65 35.62 2.23
N VAL A 199 19.87 35.29 1.84
CA VAL A 199 20.55 34.03 2.25
C VAL A 199 20.72 33.97 3.76
N VAL A 200 21.23 35.05 4.37
CA VAL A 200 21.43 35.11 5.83
C VAL A 200 20.14 34.99 6.59
N TYR A 201 19.09 35.70 6.21
CA TYR A 201 17.78 35.63 6.85
C TYR A 201 17.15 34.25 6.65
N SER A 202 17.38 33.60 5.52
CA SER A 202 16.91 32.22 5.29
C SER A 202 17.60 31.23 6.23
N GLU A 203 18.92 31.37 6.44
CA GLU A 203 19.66 30.53 7.39
C GLU A 203 19.21 30.77 8.84
N MET A 204 18.83 32.02 9.17
CA MET A 204 18.25 32.39 10.47
C MET A 204 16.76 32.00 10.60
N MET A 205 16.18 31.31 9.63
CA MET A 205 14.76 30.93 9.52
C MET A 205 13.78 32.11 9.53
N GLN A 206 14.27 33.32 9.24
CA GLN A 206 13.47 34.54 9.11
C GLN A 206 12.94 34.70 7.67
N TYR A 207 12.08 33.78 7.29
CA TYR A 207 11.67 33.60 5.88
C TYR A 207 10.97 34.81 5.25
N ASP A 208 10.22 35.60 6.03
CA ASP A 208 9.55 36.82 5.51
C ASP A 208 10.58 37.89 5.11
N LEU A 209 11.59 38.08 5.94
CA LEU A 209 12.68 39.01 5.64
C LEU A 209 13.52 38.50 4.46
N ALA A 210 13.77 37.19 4.42
CA ALA A 210 14.49 36.57 3.32
C ALA A 210 13.76 36.77 1.99
N LEU A 211 12.45 36.48 1.93
CA LEU A 211 11.63 36.70 0.73
C LEU A 211 11.64 38.17 0.29
N GLY A 212 11.43 39.11 1.24
CA GLY A 212 11.47 40.53 0.92
C GLY A 212 12.83 40.99 0.35
N CYS A 213 13.93 40.39 0.82
CA CYS A 213 15.26 40.68 0.28
C CYS A 213 15.43 40.05 -1.13
N TYR A 214 15.03 38.79 -1.33
CA TYR A 214 15.10 38.17 -2.66
C TYR A 214 14.20 38.88 -3.67
N GLU A 215 12.99 39.30 -3.29
CA GLU A 215 12.08 40.07 -4.14
C GLU A 215 12.75 41.38 -4.60
N LYS A 216 13.41 42.08 -3.69
CA LYS A 216 14.17 43.29 -4.05
C LYS A 216 15.34 42.95 -4.98
N ALA A 217 16.08 41.87 -4.70
CA ALA A 217 17.18 41.43 -5.56
C ALA A 217 16.73 41.14 -6.99
N VAL A 218 15.57 40.50 -7.20
CA VAL A 218 15.04 40.21 -8.55
C VAL A 218 14.36 41.43 -9.21
N VAL A 219 13.90 42.42 -8.45
CA VAL A 219 13.42 43.69 -8.97
C VAL A 219 14.60 44.48 -9.57
N GLU A 220 15.71 44.55 -8.82
CA GLU A 220 16.92 45.25 -9.29
C GLU A 220 17.65 44.47 -10.39
N ARG A 221 17.62 43.16 -10.33
CA ARG A 221 18.22 42.28 -11.34
C ARG A 221 17.25 41.15 -11.75
N PRO A 222 16.38 41.39 -12.74
CA PRO A 222 15.36 40.42 -13.18
C PRO A 222 15.92 39.08 -13.66
N LEU A 223 17.19 38.99 -14.04
CA LEU A 223 17.88 37.78 -14.49
C LEU A 223 18.70 37.12 -13.36
N TYR A 224 18.18 37.16 -12.12
CA TYR A 224 18.88 36.57 -10.95
C TYR A 224 18.31 35.18 -10.61
N ALA A 225 18.78 34.17 -11.34
CA ALA A 225 18.27 32.79 -11.24
C ALA A 225 18.36 32.21 -9.82
N GLU A 226 19.48 32.47 -9.11
CA GLU A 226 19.73 31.95 -7.77
C GLU A 226 18.69 32.51 -6.75
N ALA A 227 18.31 33.76 -6.89
CA ALA A 227 17.31 34.38 -6.02
C ALA A 227 15.95 33.73 -6.21
N TYR A 228 15.50 33.51 -7.45
CA TYR A 228 14.27 32.77 -7.72
C TYR A 228 14.32 31.35 -7.18
N CYS A 229 15.45 30.65 -7.32
CA CYS A 229 15.61 29.32 -6.79
C CYS A 229 15.44 29.29 -5.25
N ASN A 230 16.08 30.23 -4.54
CA ASN A 230 16.00 30.31 -3.08
C ASN A 230 14.61 30.73 -2.60
N MET A 231 13.92 31.63 -3.30
CA MET A 231 12.50 31.94 -3.04
C MET A 231 11.65 30.67 -3.15
N GLY A 232 11.84 29.88 -4.19
CA GLY A 232 11.16 28.61 -4.38
C GLY A 232 11.38 27.62 -3.23
N VAL A 233 12.61 27.54 -2.69
CA VAL A 233 12.92 26.71 -1.51
C VAL A 233 12.13 27.16 -0.28
N ILE A 234 12.04 28.48 -0.05
CA ILE A 234 11.29 29.01 1.09
C ILE A 234 9.78 28.71 0.94
N TYR A 235 9.19 28.96 -0.23
CA TYR A 235 7.78 28.66 -0.49
C TYR A 235 7.47 27.17 -0.31
N LYS A 236 8.35 26.30 -0.84
CA LYS A 236 8.22 24.85 -0.62
C LYS A 236 8.23 24.47 0.86
N ASN A 237 9.17 25.01 1.64
CA ASN A 237 9.25 24.74 3.08
C ASN A 237 8.05 25.26 3.87
N ARG A 238 7.34 26.27 3.36
CA ARG A 238 6.06 26.76 3.90
C ARG A 238 4.84 25.94 3.42
N GLY A 239 5.04 25.00 2.51
CA GLY A 239 3.96 24.18 1.93
C GLY A 239 3.21 24.85 0.77
N ASP A 240 3.64 26.05 0.35
CA ASP A 240 3.09 26.72 -0.83
C ASP A 240 3.81 26.21 -2.10
N LEU A 241 3.34 25.05 -2.55
CA LEU A 241 3.97 24.32 -3.66
C LEU A 241 3.77 25.03 -4.99
N GLU A 242 2.65 25.70 -5.18
CA GLU A 242 2.31 26.45 -6.40
C GLU A 242 3.24 27.66 -6.56
N ALA A 243 3.44 28.44 -5.50
CA ALA A 243 4.39 29.57 -5.51
C ALA A 243 5.83 29.09 -5.69
N ALA A 244 6.19 27.96 -5.07
CA ALA A 244 7.52 27.35 -5.24
C ALA A 244 7.78 26.98 -6.71
N ILE A 245 6.83 26.28 -7.35
CA ILE A 245 6.92 25.89 -8.76
C ILE A 245 7.04 27.11 -9.66
N ALA A 246 6.24 28.15 -9.41
CA ALA A 246 6.32 29.40 -10.19
C ALA A 246 7.71 30.06 -10.07
N CYS A 247 8.32 30.04 -8.90
CA CYS A 247 9.68 30.57 -8.69
C CYS A 247 10.73 29.72 -9.43
N TYR A 248 10.62 28.38 -9.38
CA TYR A 248 11.53 27.51 -10.11
C TYR A 248 11.34 27.63 -11.63
N GLU A 249 10.12 27.81 -12.13
CA GLU A 249 9.87 28.07 -13.57
C GLU A 249 10.55 29.37 -14.01
N ARG A 250 10.48 30.43 -13.22
CA ARG A 250 11.19 31.68 -13.49
C ARG A 250 12.71 31.49 -13.46
N CYS A 251 13.22 30.78 -12.45
CA CYS A 251 14.64 30.42 -12.36
C CYS A 251 15.12 29.71 -13.64
N LEU A 252 14.38 28.68 -14.08
CA LEU A 252 14.72 27.88 -15.26
C LEU A 252 14.50 28.63 -16.58
N THR A 253 13.62 29.65 -16.60
CA THR A 253 13.48 30.54 -17.75
C THR A 253 14.73 31.43 -17.90
N VAL A 254 15.30 31.88 -16.79
CA VAL A 254 16.53 32.68 -16.76
C VAL A 254 17.76 31.83 -17.03
N SER A 255 17.83 30.64 -16.42
CA SER A 255 18.95 29.71 -16.54
C SER A 255 18.43 28.28 -16.77
N PRO A 256 18.22 27.85 -18.02
CA PRO A 256 17.63 26.55 -18.35
C PRO A 256 18.44 25.33 -17.86
N ASN A 257 19.72 25.49 -17.62
CA ASN A 257 20.62 24.43 -17.19
C ASN A 257 20.91 24.46 -15.67
N PHE A 258 20.12 25.15 -14.88
CA PHE A 258 20.32 25.25 -13.45
C PHE A 258 19.84 23.96 -12.74
N GLU A 259 20.75 23.00 -12.57
CA GLU A 259 20.45 21.64 -12.10
C GLU A 259 19.78 21.61 -10.72
N ILE A 260 20.19 22.50 -9.80
CA ILE A 260 19.55 22.59 -8.48
C ILE A 260 18.06 22.96 -8.60
N ALA A 261 17.74 23.91 -9.47
CA ALA A 261 16.35 24.31 -9.69
C ALA A 261 15.55 23.20 -10.39
N LYS A 262 16.13 22.44 -11.31
CA LYS A 262 15.47 21.27 -11.92
C LYS A 262 15.15 20.21 -10.87
N ASN A 263 16.10 19.90 -9.99
CA ASN A 263 15.89 18.96 -8.90
C ASN A 263 14.81 19.43 -7.93
N ASN A 264 14.87 20.69 -7.49
CA ASN A 264 13.88 21.27 -6.60
C ASN A 264 12.49 21.34 -7.25
N MET A 265 12.42 21.62 -8.55
CA MET A 265 11.18 21.56 -9.33
C MET A 265 10.59 20.16 -9.35
N ALA A 266 11.42 19.13 -9.59
CA ALA A 266 10.98 17.73 -9.57
C ALA A 266 10.42 17.33 -8.21
N ILE A 267 11.07 17.73 -7.13
CA ILE A 267 10.59 17.50 -5.75
C ILE A 267 9.24 18.20 -5.53
N ALA A 268 9.14 19.50 -5.83
CA ALA A 268 7.92 20.27 -5.59
C ALA A 268 6.72 19.74 -6.42
N LEU A 269 6.96 19.35 -7.66
CA LEU A 269 5.94 18.72 -8.52
C LEU A 269 5.51 17.34 -7.98
N THR A 270 6.43 16.59 -7.41
CA THR A 270 6.10 15.28 -6.79
C THR A 270 5.28 15.47 -5.53
N ASP A 271 5.63 16.42 -4.69
CA ASP A 271 4.87 16.77 -3.48
C ASP A 271 3.46 17.25 -3.85
N LEU A 272 3.33 18.13 -4.86
CA LEU A 272 2.04 18.61 -5.38
C LEU A 272 1.21 17.47 -5.97
N GLY A 273 1.83 16.59 -6.74
CA GLY A 273 1.18 15.41 -7.30
C GLY A 273 0.63 14.48 -6.21
N THR A 274 1.38 14.32 -5.11
CA THR A 274 0.94 13.54 -3.95
C THR A 274 -0.25 14.20 -3.25
N LYS A 275 -0.21 15.52 -3.04
CA LYS A 275 -1.31 16.29 -2.46
C LYS A 275 -2.59 16.14 -3.27
N VAL A 276 -2.53 16.39 -4.57
CA VAL A 276 -3.69 16.31 -5.48
C VAL A 276 -4.24 14.88 -5.58
N LYS A 277 -3.36 13.87 -5.58
CA LYS A 277 -3.77 12.45 -5.53
C LYS A 277 -4.55 12.14 -4.25
N LEU A 278 -4.10 12.63 -3.09
CA LEU A 278 -4.79 12.45 -1.81
C LEU A 278 -6.14 13.18 -1.74
N GLU A 279 -6.28 14.30 -2.47
CA GLU A 279 -7.54 15.02 -2.65
C GLU A 279 -8.51 14.29 -3.61
N GLY A 280 -8.08 13.18 -4.23
CA GLY A 280 -8.89 12.27 -5.04
C GLY A 280 -8.66 12.34 -6.55
N ASP A 281 -7.85 13.25 -7.06
CA ASP A 281 -7.52 13.30 -8.49
C ASP A 281 -6.21 12.57 -8.80
N ILE A 282 -6.31 11.25 -8.93
CA ILE A 282 -5.17 10.38 -9.26
C ILE A 282 -4.59 10.73 -10.65
N ASN A 283 -5.43 11.11 -11.62
CA ASN A 283 -4.98 11.39 -12.98
C ASN A 283 -4.12 12.65 -13.02
N GLN A 284 -4.54 13.68 -12.33
CA GLN A 284 -3.78 14.93 -12.21
C GLN A 284 -2.48 14.68 -11.41
N GLY A 285 -2.52 13.87 -10.35
CA GLY A 285 -1.32 13.42 -9.62
C GLY A 285 -0.29 12.77 -10.54
N VAL A 286 -0.74 11.82 -11.38
CA VAL A 286 0.11 11.17 -12.41
C VAL A 286 0.71 12.18 -13.39
N ALA A 287 -0.05 13.21 -13.78
CA ALA A 287 0.45 14.25 -14.69
C ALA A 287 1.61 15.05 -14.03
N TYR A 288 1.48 15.40 -12.75
CA TYR A 288 2.53 16.08 -12.00
C TYR A 288 3.79 15.21 -11.81
N TYR A 289 3.65 13.93 -11.49
CA TYR A 289 4.80 13.01 -11.40
C TYR A 289 5.54 12.89 -12.74
N LYS A 290 4.83 12.82 -13.87
CA LYS A 290 5.44 12.82 -15.20
C LYS A 290 6.14 14.13 -15.50
N LYS A 291 5.54 15.28 -15.11
CA LYS A 291 6.19 16.60 -15.25
C LYS A 291 7.45 16.68 -14.38
N ALA A 292 7.46 16.06 -13.20
CA ALA A 292 8.66 15.96 -12.35
C ALA A 292 9.79 15.22 -13.08
N LEU A 293 9.50 14.08 -13.71
CA LEU A 293 10.47 13.31 -14.50
C LEU A 293 10.95 14.01 -15.76
N TYR A 294 10.20 14.99 -16.30
CA TYR A 294 10.68 15.83 -17.38
C TYR A 294 11.86 16.73 -16.94
N TYR A 295 11.82 17.23 -15.69
CA TYR A 295 12.90 18.07 -15.14
C TYR A 295 14.07 17.24 -14.58
N ASN A 296 13.77 16.13 -13.93
CA ASN A 296 14.76 15.19 -13.43
C ASN A 296 14.31 13.74 -13.76
N TRP A 297 14.83 13.20 -14.85
CA TRP A 297 14.43 11.90 -15.40
C TRP A 297 14.85 10.68 -14.53
N HIS A 298 15.74 10.86 -13.57
CA HIS A 298 16.20 9.82 -12.63
C HIS A 298 15.67 10.03 -11.20
N TYR A 299 14.67 10.88 -11.03
CA TYR A 299 14.10 11.12 -9.71
C TYR A 299 13.25 9.92 -9.24
N ALA A 300 13.88 9.08 -8.40
CA ALA A 300 13.31 7.80 -7.96
C ALA A 300 11.97 7.93 -7.23
N ASP A 301 11.79 9.02 -6.44
CA ASP A 301 10.55 9.20 -5.67
C ASP A 301 9.34 9.49 -6.58
N ALA A 302 9.53 10.22 -7.68
CA ALA A 302 8.45 10.40 -8.66
C ALA A 302 8.10 9.08 -9.37
N MET A 303 9.09 8.24 -9.66
CA MET A 303 8.85 6.90 -10.23
C MET A 303 8.13 6.01 -9.24
N TYR A 304 8.55 6.00 -7.97
CA TYR A 304 7.87 5.27 -6.90
C TYR A 304 6.40 5.70 -6.79
N ASN A 305 6.14 7.01 -6.75
CA ASN A 305 4.77 7.55 -6.65
C ASN A 305 3.92 7.25 -7.91
N LEU A 306 4.52 7.20 -9.10
CA LEU A 306 3.85 6.69 -10.30
C LEU A 306 3.50 5.21 -10.15
N GLY A 307 4.39 4.41 -9.61
CA GLY A 307 4.13 3.00 -9.30
C GLY A 307 2.93 2.84 -8.36
N VAL A 308 2.88 3.64 -7.29
CA VAL A 308 1.74 3.67 -6.35
C VAL A 308 0.46 4.07 -7.06
N ALA A 309 0.46 5.18 -7.81
CA ALA A 309 -0.72 5.67 -8.49
C ALA A 309 -1.26 4.67 -9.54
N TYR A 310 -0.38 4.03 -10.31
CA TYR A 310 -0.78 3.00 -11.26
C TYR A 310 -1.28 1.73 -10.56
N GLY A 311 -0.73 1.36 -9.39
CA GLY A 311 -1.24 0.28 -8.55
C GLY A 311 -2.67 0.55 -8.09
N GLU A 312 -2.95 1.75 -7.57
CA GLU A 312 -4.29 2.20 -7.18
C GLU A 312 -5.29 2.23 -8.36
N MET A 313 -4.79 2.50 -9.58
CA MET A 313 -5.57 2.42 -10.81
C MET A 313 -5.73 0.99 -11.34
N LEU A 314 -5.25 -0.04 -10.65
CA LEU A 314 -5.21 -1.44 -11.07
C LEU A 314 -4.43 -1.69 -12.39
N LYS A 315 -3.54 -0.77 -12.77
CA LYS A 315 -2.66 -0.88 -13.93
C LYS A 315 -1.32 -1.51 -13.53
N PHE A 316 -1.37 -2.75 -13.08
CA PHE A 316 -0.25 -3.42 -12.43
C PHE A 316 1.02 -3.53 -13.29
N ASP A 317 0.91 -3.70 -14.62
CA ASP A 317 2.10 -3.75 -15.49
C ASP A 317 2.87 -2.44 -15.47
N MET A 318 2.14 -1.31 -15.51
CA MET A 318 2.75 0.00 -15.40
C MET A 318 3.35 0.24 -14.00
N ALA A 319 2.65 -0.21 -12.95
CA ALA A 319 3.15 -0.10 -11.59
C ALA A 319 4.48 -0.86 -11.40
N ILE A 320 4.57 -2.09 -11.91
CA ILE A 320 5.81 -2.90 -11.87
C ILE A 320 6.95 -2.13 -12.54
N VAL A 321 6.76 -1.66 -13.77
CA VAL A 321 7.80 -0.92 -14.52
C VAL A 321 8.30 0.29 -13.72
N PHE A 322 7.40 1.07 -13.13
CA PHE A 322 7.80 2.27 -12.40
C PHE A 322 8.46 1.96 -11.04
N TYR A 323 8.08 0.88 -10.35
CA TYR A 323 8.79 0.42 -9.16
C TYR A 323 10.18 -0.12 -9.51
N GLU A 324 10.32 -0.87 -10.60
CA GLU A 324 11.62 -1.36 -11.06
C GLU A 324 12.54 -0.21 -11.47
N LEU A 325 12.02 0.82 -12.14
CA LEU A 325 12.77 2.04 -12.42
C LEU A 325 13.16 2.79 -11.15
N ALA A 326 12.25 2.92 -10.18
CA ALA A 326 12.56 3.54 -8.90
C ALA A 326 13.71 2.81 -8.19
N LEU A 327 13.69 1.48 -8.18
CA LEU A 327 14.75 0.64 -7.60
C LEU A 327 16.07 0.69 -8.40
N HIS A 328 16.00 0.88 -9.71
CA HIS A 328 17.20 1.09 -10.52
C HIS A 328 17.96 2.33 -10.12
N PHE A 329 17.25 3.44 -9.85
CA PHE A 329 17.87 4.73 -9.46
C PHE A 329 18.08 4.85 -7.95
N ASN A 330 17.25 4.21 -7.14
CA ASN A 330 17.39 4.12 -5.69
C ASN A 330 17.24 2.68 -5.20
N PRO A 331 18.31 1.87 -5.20
CA PRO A 331 18.27 0.47 -4.76
C PRO A 331 17.90 0.27 -3.28
N HIS A 332 17.91 1.34 -2.49
CA HIS A 332 17.58 1.30 -1.05
C HIS A 332 16.11 1.65 -0.74
N CYS A 333 15.23 1.68 -1.74
CA CYS A 333 13.81 1.92 -1.55
C CYS A 333 13.08 0.63 -1.12
N ALA A 334 13.06 0.35 0.17
CA ALA A 334 12.38 -0.83 0.73
C ALA A 334 10.87 -0.84 0.44
N GLU A 335 10.25 0.32 0.39
CA GLU A 335 8.84 0.52 0.10
C GLU A 335 8.48 0.07 -1.34
N ALA A 336 9.34 0.36 -2.31
CA ALA A 336 9.13 -0.09 -3.70
C ALA A 336 9.24 -1.62 -3.80
N CYS A 337 10.22 -2.24 -3.12
CA CYS A 337 10.34 -3.69 -3.04
C CYS A 337 9.08 -4.32 -2.41
N ASN A 338 8.60 -3.76 -1.29
CA ASN A 338 7.37 -4.23 -0.65
C ASN A 338 6.16 -4.16 -1.58
N ASN A 339 5.98 -3.04 -2.27
CA ASN A 339 4.83 -2.84 -3.15
C ASN A 339 4.88 -3.74 -4.40
N LEU A 340 6.07 -4.00 -4.93
CA LEU A 340 6.26 -5.05 -5.95
C LEU A 340 5.83 -6.41 -5.44
N GLY A 341 6.22 -6.76 -4.22
CA GLY A 341 5.80 -8.00 -3.58
C GLY A 341 4.28 -8.13 -3.46
N VAL A 342 3.57 -7.04 -3.12
CA VAL A 342 2.10 -7.01 -3.08
C VAL A 342 1.52 -7.32 -4.46
N ILE A 343 2.02 -6.67 -5.53
CA ILE A 343 1.52 -6.90 -6.89
C ILE A 343 1.79 -8.34 -7.34
N TYR A 344 2.98 -8.89 -7.07
CA TYR A 344 3.29 -10.28 -7.43
C TYR A 344 2.43 -11.28 -6.65
N LYS A 345 2.15 -11.02 -5.36
CA LYS A 345 1.22 -11.82 -4.55
C LYS A 345 -0.19 -11.80 -5.15
N ASP A 346 -0.70 -10.63 -5.54
CA ASP A 346 -2.04 -10.48 -6.11
C ASP A 346 -2.15 -11.12 -7.51
N ARG A 347 -1.03 -11.31 -8.19
CA ARG A 347 -0.91 -12.09 -9.45
C ARG A 347 -0.64 -13.58 -9.23
N ASP A 348 -0.70 -14.05 -7.99
CA ASP A 348 -0.45 -15.45 -7.63
C ASP A 348 1.00 -15.92 -7.89
N ASN A 349 1.94 -14.99 -8.05
CA ASN A 349 3.36 -15.27 -8.17
C ASN A 349 4.03 -15.15 -6.80
N LEU A 350 3.78 -16.19 -5.98
CA LEU A 350 4.18 -16.17 -4.57
C LEU A 350 5.71 -16.18 -4.37
N ASP A 351 6.45 -16.81 -5.28
CA ASP A 351 7.91 -16.91 -5.17
C ASP A 351 8.56 -15.55 -5.39
N LYS A 352 8.16 -14.82 -6.45
CA LYS A 352 8.63 -13.45 -6.66
C LYS A 352 8.19 -12.49 -5.54
N ALA A 353 6.99 -12.69 -4.98
CA ALA A 353 6.55 -11.90 -3.84
C ALA A 353 7.47 -12.10 -2.63
N VAL A 354 7.84 -13.36 -2.33
CA VAL A 354 8.82 -13.67 -1.26
C VAL A 354 10.15 -12.98 -1.51
N GLU A 355 10.71 -13.09 -2.72
CA GLU A 355 11.97 -12.43 -3.09
C GLU A 355 11.90 -10.91 -2.86
N CYS A 356 10.82 -10.25 -3.30
CA CYS A 356 10.63 -8.82 -3.12
C CYS A 356 10.54 -8.41 -1.64
N TYR A 357 9.80 -9.16 -0.81
CA TYR A 357 9.72 -8.87 0.62
C TYR A 357 11.04 -9.13 1.34
N GLN A 358 11.77 -10.19 0.97
CA GLN A 358 13.11 -10.45 1.52
C GLN A 358 14.09 -9.35 1.14
N MET A 359 14.03 -8.83 -0.10
CA MET A 359 14.82 -7.68 -0.53
C MET A 359 14.47 -6.43 0.30
N ALA A 360 13.18 -6.14 0.51
CA ALA A 360 12.75 -5.04 1.37
C ALA A 360 13.29 -5.18 2.81
N LEU A 361 13.30 -6.39 3.36
CA LEU A 361 13.80 -6.69 4.69
C LEU A 361 15.33 -6.67 4.79
N SER A 362 16.05 -6.94 3.71
CA SER A 362 17.50 -6.78 3.67
C SER A 362 17.91 -5.31 3.76
N ILE A 363 17.08 -4.40 3.21
CA ILE A 363 17.28 -2.93 3.28
C ILE A 363 16.83 -2.40 4.66
N LYS A 364 15.64 -2.84 5.11
CA LYS A 364 15.00 -2.37 6.35
C LYS A 364 14.53 -3.57 7.19
N PRO A 365 15.37 -4.14 8.06
CA PRO A 365 15.08 -5.39 8.78
C PRO A 365 13.82 -5.38 9.65
N ASN A 366 13.44 -4.21 10.19
CA ASN A 366 12.24 -4.03 11.01
C ASN A 366 11.07 -3.41 10.23
N PHE A 367 10.99 -3.65 8.92
CA PHE A 367 9.89 -3.15 8.11
C PHE A 367 8.63 -3.99 8.36
N SER A 368 7.78 -3.54 9.27
CA SER A 368 6.60 -4.28 9.76
C SER A 368 5.65 -4.69 8.63
N GLN A 369 5.43 -3.85 7.62
CA GLN A 369 4.58 -4.19 6.48
C GLN A 369 5.15 -5.37 5.68
N SER A 370 6.44 -5.36 5.37
CA SER A 370 7.07 -6.46 4.62
C SER A 370 7.11 -7.75 5.43
N LEU A 371 7.38 -7.67 6.74
CA LEU A 371 7.30 -8.83 7.64
C LEU A 371 5.90 -9.44 7.65
N ASN A 372 4.87 -8.60 7.81
CA ASN A 372 3.48 -9.04 7.79
C ASN A 372 3.09 -9.65 6.43
N ASN A 373 3.42 -8.98 5.33
CA ASN A 373 3.11 -9.43 3.97
C ASN A 373 3.81 -10.75 3.64
N LEU A 374 5.06 -10.93 4.05
CA LEU A 374 5.79 -12.19 3.94
C LEU A 374 5.11 -13.30 4.75
N GLY A 375 4.65 -13.01 5.96
CA GLY A 375 3.86 -13.92 6.78
C GLY A 375 2.56 -14.35 6.10
N VAL A 376 1.84 -13.42 5.47
CA VAL A 376 0.63 -13.73 4.69
C VAL A 376 0.95 -14.67 3.52
N VAL A 377 2.04 -14.41 2.77
CA VAL A 377 2.44 -15.31 1.68
C VAL A 377 2.79 -16.70 2.20
N PHE A 378 3.51 -16.81 3.31
CA PHE A 378 3.80 -18.11 3.93
C PHE A 378 2.53 -18.84 4.39
N THR A 379 1.52 -18.11 4.88
CA THR A 379 0.20 -18.71 5.21
C THR A 379 -0.47 -19.29 3.95
N VAL A 380 -0.41 -18.57 2.83
CA VAL A 380 -0.94 -19.07 1.55
C VAL A 380 -0.18 -20.31 1.07
N GLN A 381 1.15 -20.32 1.23
CA GLN A 381 2.01 -21.46 0.90
C GLN A 381 1.86 -22.65 1.89
N GLY A 382 1.15 -22.48 2.99
CA GLY A 382 1.01 -23.51 4.02
C GLY A 382 2.20 -23.63 5.00
N LYS A 383 3.15 -22.70 4.94
CA LYS A 383 4.34 -22.66 5.83
C LYS A 383 3.98 -21.95 7.15
N MET A 384 3.14 -22.60 7.99
CA MET A 384 2.48 -21.94 9.11
C MET A 384 3.44 -21.41 10.19
N ASP A 385 4.52 -22.13 10.50
CA ASP A 385 5.51 -21.71 11.52
C ASP A 385 6.31 -20.48 11.05
N ALA A 386 6.73 -20.50 9.79
CA ALA A 386 7.40 -19.35 9.19
C ALA A 386 6.46 -18.13 9.11
N ALA A 387 5.18 -18.35 8.82
CA ALA A 387 4.17 -17.31 8.80
C ALA A 387 4.00 -16.67 10.19
N ALA A 388 3.83 -17.51 11.23
CA ALA A 388 3.74 -17.05 12.61
C ALA A 388 4.94 -16.20 13.00
N SER A 389 6.15 -16.72 12.78
CA SER A 389 7.40 -16.01 13.10
C SER A 389 7.48 -14.63 12.41
N MET A 390 7.09 -14.52 11.14
CA MET A 390 7.16 -13.24 10.41
C MET A 390 6.09 -12.25 10.92
N ILE A 391 4.87 -12.71 11.18
CA ILE A 391 3.80 -11.83 11.70
C ILE A 391 4.13 -11.37 13.13
N GLU A 392 4.63 -12.25 13.99
CA GLU A 392 5.07 -11.89 15.35
C GLU A 392 6.22 -10.88 15.32
N LYS A 393 7.20 -11.03 14.43
CA LYS A 393 8.25 -10.03 14.22
C LYS A 393 7.67 -8.70 13.75
N ALA A 394 6.63 -8.70 12.89
CA ALA A 394 5.95 -7.48 12.46
C ALA A 394 5.29 -6.75 13.64
N ILE A 395 4.66 -7.50 14.55
CA ILE A 395 4.06 -6.99 15.79
C ILE A 395 5.13 -6.43 16.74
N ILE A 396 6.25 -7.12 16.88
CA ILE A 396 7.38 -6.64 17.72
C ILE A 396 7.96 -5.35 17.14
N ALA A 397 8.10 -5.27 15.81
CA ALA A 397 8.61 -4.08 15.12
C ALA A 397 7.65 -2.88 15.22
N ASN A 398 6.34 -3.15 15.20
CA ASN A 398 5.30 -2.14 15.34
C ASN A 398 4.10 -2.70 16.13
N PRO A 399 4.06 -2.53 17.46
CA PRO A 399 2.98 -3.04 18.32
C PRO A 399 1.59 -2.43 18.06
N THR A 400 1.51 -1.33 17.31
CA THR A 400 0.25 -0.68 16.93
C THR A 400 -0.19 -1.03 15.50
N TYR A 401 0.46 -1.98 14.86
CA TYR A 401 0.11 -2.41 13.50
C TYR A 401 -1.08 -3.39 13.54
N ALA A 402 -2.29 -2.84 13.53
CA ALA A 402 -3.54 -3.58 13.66
C ALA A 402 -3.68 -4.75 12.66
N GLU A 403 -3.27 -4.54 11.40
CA GLU A 403 -3.39 -5.56 10.36
C GLU A 403 -2.59 -6.84 10.67
N ALA A 404 -1.43 -6.71 11.33
CA ALA A 404 -0.63 -7.87 11.72
C ALA A 404 -1.37 -8.75 12.75
N TYR A 405 -2.08 -8.16 13.70
CA TYR A 405 -2.92 -8.93 14.63
C TYR A 405 -4.09 -9.61 13.93
N ASN A 406 -4.73 -8.94 12.94
CA ASN A 406 -5.75 -9.60 12.12
C ASN A 406 -5.18 -10.82 11.38
N ASN A 407 -4.01 -10.69 10.77
CA ASN A 407 -3.40 -11.78 10.01
C ASN A 407 -2.88 -12.92 10.92
N LEU A 408 -2.44 -12.59 12.12
CA LEU A 408 -2.13 -13.59 13.15
C LEU A 408 -3.40 -14.36 13.56
N GLY A 409 -4.52 -13.67 13.72
CA GLY A 409 -5.82 -14.30 13.98
C GLY A 409 -6.26 -15.23 12.85
N VAL A 410 -6.07 -14.83 11.57
CA VAL A 410 -6.34 -15.71 10.42
C VAL A 410 -5.47 -16.97 10.48
N LEU A 411 -4.19 -16.83 10.77
CA LEU A 411 -3.28 -17.96 10.91
C LEU A 411 -3.74 -18.92 12.04
N TYR A 412 -4.04 -18.39 13.23
CA TYR A 412 -4.50 -19.21 14.36
C TYR A 412 -5.80 -19.93 14.06
N ARG A 413 -6.77 -19.26 13.39
CA ARG A 413 -8.00 -19.88 12.92
C ARG A 413 -7.69 -21.05 11.97
N ASP A 414 -6.84 -20.83 10.99
CA ASP A 414 -6.54 -21.83 9.96
C ASP A 414 -5.83 -23.07 10.54
N VAL A 415 -5.02 -22.89 11.56
CA VAL A 415 -4.38 -24.02 12.30
C VAL A 415 -5.27 -24.60 13.42
N GLY A 416 -6.53 -24.18 13.50
CA GLY A 416 -7.53 -24.72 14.44
C GLY A 416 -7.49 -24.15 15.86
N ASN A 417 -6.70 -23.10 16.10
CA ASN A 417 -6.62 -22.48 17.42
C ASN A 417 -7.57 -21.27 17.52
N ILE A 418 -8.87 -21.56 17.66
CA ILE A 418 -9.94 -20.56 17.56
C ILE A 418 -9.88 -19.52 18.69
N SER A 419 -9.54 -19.93 19.90
CA SER A 419 -9.46 -19.01 21.04
C SER A 419 -8.39 -17.94 20.84
N LEU A 420 -7.17 -18.33 20.42
CA LEU A 420 -6.11 -17.38 20.10
C LEU A 420 -6.45 -16.53 18.86
N ALA A 421 -7.20 -17.07 17.91
CA ALA A 421 -7.66 -16.31 16.76
C ALA A 421 -8.59 -15.16 17.19
N ILE A 422 -9.55 -15.45 18.05
CA ILE A 422 -10.48 -14.44 18.59
C ILE A 422 -9.72 -13.38 19.38
N GLU A 423 -8.78 -13.78 20.25
CA GLU A 423 -7.95 -12.86 21.02
C GLU A 423 -7.12 -11.92 20.11
N ALA A 424 -6.52 -12.47 19.05
CA ALA A 424 -5.78 -11.68 18.08
C ALA A 424 -6.66 -10.67 17.33
N TYR A 425 -7.87 -11.07 16.91
CA TYR A 425 -8.82 -10.14 16.30
C TYR A 425 -9.29 -9.06 17.27
N GLU A 426 -9.53 -9.40 18.53
CA GLU A 426 -9.88 -8.42 19.57
C GLU A 426 -8.76 -7.43 19.81
N ARG A 427 -7.51 -7.89 19.79
CA ARG A 427 -6.36 -6.99 19.89
C ARG A 427 -6.27 -6.05 18.68
N CYS A 428 -6.54 -6.53 17.46
CA CYS A 428 -6.66 -5.69 16.28
C CYS A 428 -7.73 -4.60 16.46
N LEU A 429 -8.92 -4.97 16.94
CA LEU A 429 -10.04 -4.06 17.14
C LEU A 429 -9.84 -3.07 18.31
N GLN A 430 -8.98 -3.38 19.27
CA GLN A 430 -8.55 -2.41 20.29
C GLN A 430 -7.68 -1.29 19.70
N ILE A 431 -6.87 -1.62 18.68
CA ILE A 431 -5.99 -0.66 18.00
C ILE A 431 -6.76 0.11 16.93
N ASP A 432 -7.53 -0.60 16.11
CA ASP A 432 -8.36 -0.07 15.04
C ASP A 432 -9.81 -0.60 15.19
N PRO A 433 -10.67 0.14 15.93
CA PRO A 433 -12.06 -0.26 16.16
C PRO A 433 -12.90 -0.37 14.89
N ASP A 434 -12.51 0.30 13.82
CA ASP A 434 -13.21 0.32 12.53
C ASP A 434 -12.67 -0.70 11.53
N SER A 435 -11.74 -1.56 11.95
CA SER A 435 -11.18 -2.63 11.12
C SER A 435 -12.25 -3.59 10.66
N ARG A 436 -12.69 -3.42 9.42
CA ARG A 436 -13.73 -4.25 8.79
C ARG A 436 -13.36 -5.73 8.80
N ASN A 437 -12.13 -6.03 8.39
CA ASN A 437 -11.66 -7.41 8.25
C ASN A 437 -11.56 -8.12 9.61
N ALA A 438 -11.01 -7.47 10.62
CA ALA A 438 -10.89 -8.05 11.96
C ALA A 438 -12.28 -8.29 12.58
N GLY A 439 -13.21 -7.33 12.45
CA GLY A 439 -14.58 -7.49 12.91
C GLY A 439 -15.27 -8.70 12.30
N GLN A 440 -15.22 -8.84 10.98
CA GLN A 440 -15.85 -9.95 10.26
C GLN A 440 -15.14 -11.29 10.54
N ASN A 441 -13.82 -11.34 10.57
CA ASN A 441 -13.05 -12.54 10.88
C ASN A 441 -13.33 -13.03 12.31
N ARG A 442 -13.46 -12.10 13.27
CA ARG A 442 -13.84 -12.43 14.64
C ARG A 442 -15.22 -13.07 14.70
N LEU A 443 -16.22 -12.46 14.04
CA LEU A 443 -17.59 -13.02 13.97
C LEU A 443 -17.61 -14.42 13.33
N LEU A 444 -16.83 -14.62 12.25
CA LEU A 444 -16.70 -15.94 11.64
C LEU A 444 -16.04 -16.94 12.60
N ALA A 445 -14.95 -16.54 13.29
CA ALA A 445 -14.26 -17.41 14.23
C ALA A 445 -15.16 -17.86 15.39
N MET A 446 -15.98 -16.96 15.92
CA MET A 446 -16.92 -17.27 17.00
C MET A 446 -17.93 -18.36 16.61
N ASN A 447 -18.34 -18.46 15.34
CA ASN A 447 -19.26 -19.52 14.87
C ASN A 447 -18.67 -20.95 15.01
N TYR A 448 -17.36 -21.12 15.06
CA TYR A 448 -16.75 -22.44 15.22
C TYR A 448 -16.89 -23.02 16.62
N ILE A 449 -17.20 -22.18 17.61
CA ILE A 449 -17.33 -22.55 19.02
C ILE A 449 -18.68 -22.18 19.64
N ASP A 450 -19.60 -21.59 18.84
CA ASP A 450 -20.92 -21.21 19.33
C ASP A 450 -21.87 -22.44 19.37
N GLU A 451 -22.29 -22.82 20.55
CA GLU A 451 -23.26 -23.90 20.79
C GLU A 451 -24.69 -23.36 21.01
N GLY A 452 -24.89 -22.05 20.89
CA GLY A 452 -26.18 -21.40 21.10
C GLY A 452 -26.62 -21.36 22.56
N LEU A 453 -25.68 -21.42 23.49
CA LEU A 453 -25.95 -21.40 24.94
C LEU A 453 -26.27 -19.98 25.43
N ASP A 454 -25.79 -18.97 24.75
CA ASP A 454 -26.02 -17.56 25.07
C ASP A 454 -26.14 -16.67 23.81
N ASP A 455 -26.46 -15.40 24.01
CA ASP A 455 -26.67 -14.44 22.91
C ASP A 455 -25.38 -13.67 22.51
N ARG A 456 -24.20 -14.01 23.02
CA ARG A 456 -22.95 -13.25 22.80
C ARG A 456 -22.63 -13.06 21.32
N LEU A 457 -22.74 -14.12 20.54
CA LEU A 457 -22.47 -14.07 19.12
C LEU A 457 -23.50 -13.21 18.38
N PHE A 458 -24.77 -13.27 18.72
CA PHE A 458 -25.80 -12.41 18.16
C PHE A 458 -25.54 -10.93 18.48
N GLU A 459 -25.23 -10.62 19.75
CA GLU A 459 -24.95 -9.23 20.14
C GLU A 459 -23.69 -8.69 19.45
N ALA A 460 -22.67 -9.53 19.26
CA ALA A 460 -21.47 -9.15 18.51
C ALA A 460 -21.78 -8.82 17.05
N HIS A 461 -22.67 -9.60 16.38
CA HIS A 461 -23.13 -9.29 15.02
C HIS A 461 -23.94 -8.00 14.97
N ARG A 462 -24.87 -7.81 15.91
CA ARG A 462 -25.71 -6.62 15.97
C ARG A 462 -24.90 -5.34 16.18
N GLU A 463 -23.93 -5.39 17.09
CA GLU A 463 -23.05 -4.25 17.33
C GLU A 463 -22.16 -3.94 16.12
N TRP A 464 -21.58 -4.98 15.50
CA TRP A 464 -20.82 -4.80 14.28
C TRP A 464 -21.69 -4.18 13.17
N GLY A 465 -22.89 -4.72 12.94
CA GLY A 465 -23.79 -4.23 11.89
C GLY A 465 -24.22 -2.78 12.12
N ARG A 466 -24.50 -2.38 13.36
CA ARG A 466 -24.84 -1.01 13.74
C ARG A 466 -23.70 -0.04 13.42
N ARG A 467 -22.46 -0.36 13.79
CA ARG A 467 -21.29 0.47 13.48
C ARG A 467 -21.05 0.52 11.97
N PHE A 468 -21.05 -0.63 11.33
CA PHE A 468 -20.75 -0.76 9.91
C PHE A 468 -21.77 -0.03 9.02
N MET A 469 -23.04 -0.07 9.35
CA MET A 469 -24.10 0.64 8.62
C MET A 469 -23.88 2.16 8.61
N ASN A 470 -23.33 2.74 9.68
CA ASN A 470 -23.06 4.18 9.77
C ASN A 470 -21.99 4.68 8.78
N LEU A 471 -21.18 3.78 8.22
CA LEU A 471 -20.15 4.11 7.21
C LEU A 471 -20.75 4.34 5.82
N TYR A 472 -22.01 3.97 5.60
CA TYR A 472 -22.66 3.98 4.28
C TYR A 472 -23.95 4.78 4.29
N PRO A 473 -24.22 5.60 3.26
CA PRO A 473 -25.52 6.26 3.09
C PRO A 473 -26.57 5.22 2.66
N GLN A 474 -27.75 5.22 3.27
CA GLN A 474 -28.84 4.32 2.92
C GLN A 474 -29.83 4.98 1.98
N TYR A 475 -30.27 4.23 0.96
CA TYR A 475 -31.43 4.58 0.16
C TYR A 475 -32.72 4.26 0.91
N THR A 476 -33.70 5.19 0.87
CA THR A 476 -34.98 5.09 1.57
C THR A 476 -36.17 4.97 0.62
N SER A 477 -35.95 5.13 -0.68
CA SER A 477 -37.00 5.04 -1.72
C SER A 477 -36.48 4.34 -2.97
N TRP A 478 -37.35 3.69 -3.67
CA TRP A 478 -37.08 2.93 -4.91
C TRP A 478 -38.15 3.23 -5.96
N ASP A 479 -37.74 3.36 -7.22
CA ASP A 479 -38.60 3.67 -8.36
C ASP A 479 -39.17 2.40 -9.01
N ASN A 480 -39.04 1.23 -8.36
CA ASN A 480 -39.52 -0.03 -8.85
C ASN A 480 -41.07 -0.05 -8.84
N PRO A 481 -41.76 -0.34 -9.97
CA PRO A 481 -43.20 -0.38 -10.02
C PRO A 481 -43.77 -1.43 -9.05
N LYS A 482 -44.70 -1.05 -8.20
CA LYS A 482 -45.33 -1.93 -7.19
C LYS A 482 -46.47 -2.81 -7.77
N ASP A 483 -46.27 -3.36 -8.96
CA ASP A 483 -47.13 -4.38 -9.53
C ASP A 483 -46.71 -5.76 -9.00
N MET A 484 -47.65 -6.47 -8.39
CA MET A 484 -47.38 -7.74 -7.70
C MET A 484 -47.04 -8.87 -8.65
N GLU A 485 -47.59 -8.86 -9.87
CA GLU A 485 -47.49 -9.98 -10.82
C GLU A 485 -46.52 -9.77 -11.98
N ARG A 486 -45.97 -8.57 -12.11
CA ARG A 486 -44.99 -8.33 -13.17
C ARG A 486 -43.76 -9.22 -13.03
N PRO A 487 -43.00 -9.43 -14.10
CA PRO A 487 -41.70 -10.06 -14.01
C PRO A 487 -40.75 -9.32 -13.03
N LEU A 488 -40.04 -10.07 -12.20
CA LEU A 488 -39.10 -9.54 -11.20
C LEU A 488 -37.65 -9.54 -11.70
N VAL A 489 -36.89 -8.58 -11.27
CA VAL A 489 -35.44 -8.54 -11.49
C VAL A 489 -34.74 -8.98 -10.21
N VAL A 490 -34.05 -10.12 -10.27
CA VAL A 490 -33.33 -10.70 -9.13
C VAL A 490 -31.82 -10.51 -9.34
N GLY A 491 -31.18 -9.82 -8.39
CA GLY A 491 -29.74 -9.64 -8.38
C GLY A 491 -29.07 -10.63 -7.43
N TYR A 492 -28.02 -11.30 -7.87
CA TYR A 492 -27.18 -12.16 -7.03
C TYR A 492 -25.79 -11.58 -6.92
N VAL A 493 -25.29 -11.39 -5.70
CA VAL A 493 -23.96 -10.85 -5.45
C VAL A 493 -23.09 -11.83 -4.68
N SER A 494 -21.89 -12.13 -5.21
CA SER A 494 -20.90 -12.99 -4.56
C SER A 494 -19.50 -12.83 -5.17
N PRO A 495 -18.44 -13.03 -4.39
CA PRO A 495 -17.08 -13.27 -4.90
C PRO A 495 -16.84 -14.72 -5.31
N ASP A 496 -17.79 -15.64 -5.09
CA ASP A 496 -17.57 -17.09 -5.08
C ASP A 496 -18.09 -17.81 -6.33
N TYR A 497 -18.23 -17.09 -7.46
CA TYR A 497 -18.61 -17.68 -8.76
C TYR A 497 -17.45 -18.39 -9.48
N PHE A 498 -16.54 -18.99 -8.73
CA PHE A 498 -15.45 -19.83 -9.22
C PHE A 498 -15.55 -21.21 -8.57
N THR A 499 -14.58 -22.10 -8.73
CA THR A 499 -14.55 -23.40 -8.04
C THR A 499 -14.44 -23.21 -6.53
N HIS A 500 -15.56 -23.03 -5.89
CA HIS A 500 -15.76 -22.72 -4.48
C HIS A 500 -17.01 -23.40 -3.94
N SER A 501 -17.09 -23.63 -2.63
CA SER A 501 -18.26 -24.29 -1.97
C SER A 501 -19.61 -23.67 -2.35
N VAL A 502 -19.72 -22.35 -2.32
CA VAL A 502 -20.96 -21.62 -2.65
C VAL A 502 -21.41 -21.88 -4.08
N SER A 503 -20.46 -22.03 -5.01
CA SER A 503 -20.77 -22.20 -6.42
C SER A 503 -21.54 -23.48 -6.74
N TYR A 504 -21.38 -24.54 -5.94
CA TYR A 504 -22.13 -25.79 -6.12
C TYR A 504 -23.61 -25.68 -5.71
N PHE A 505 -23.96 -24.65 -4.94
CA PHE A 505 -25.33 -24.41 -4.50
C PHE A 505 -26.06 -23.36 -5.32
N ILE A 506 -25.38 -22.31 -5.78
CA ILE A 506 -25.97 -21.29 -6.64
C ILE A 506 -26.13 -21.76 -8.10
N GLU A 507 -25.46 -22.83 -8.50
CA GLU A 507 -25.53 -23.35 -9.87
C GLU A 507 -26.96 -23.79 -10.27
N ALA A 508 -27.71 -24.37 -9.34
CA ALA A 508 -29.09 -24.83 -9.59
C ALA A 508 -30.02 -23.64 -9.93
N PRO A 509 -30.16 -22.57 -9.14
CA PRO A 509 -30.95 -21.40 -9.49
C PRO A 509 -30.56 -20.76 -10.81
N LEU A 510 -29.26 -20.52 -11.03
CA LEU A 510 -28.78 -19.92 -12.27
C LEU A 510 -29.11 -20.77 -13.50
N SER A 511 -29.24 -22.11 -13.30
CA SER A 511 -29.58 -23.05 -14.37
C SER A 511 -31.08 -23.16 -14.63
N HIS A 512 -31.92 -23.02 -13.60
CA HIS A 512 -33.34 -23.41 -13.67
C HIS A 512 -34.31 -22.24 -13.55
N HIS A 513 -33.88 -21.01 -13.25
CA HIS A 513 -34.77 -19.86 -13.23
C HIS A 513 -35.60 -19.73 -14.51
N ASN A 514 -36.86 -19.39 -14.33
CA ASN A 514 -37.73 -18.96 -15.42
C ASN A 514 -37.42 -17.52 -15.79
N TYR A 515 -36.51 -17.32 -16.72
CA TYR A 515 -35.99 -15.99 -17.10
C TYR A 515 -37.07 -15.08 -17.73
N ALA A 516 -38.22 -15.61 -18.14
CA ALA A 516 -39.34 -14.80 -18.58
C ALA A 516 -40.00 -14.05 -17.41
N ASN A 517 -40.10 -14.69 -16.25
CA ASN A 517 -40.73 -14.13 -15.05
C ASN A 517 -39.71 -13.59 -14.02
N TYR A 518 -38.43 -14.02 -14.11
CA TYR A 518 -37.36 -13.63 -13.19
C TYR A 518 -36.10 -13.30 -13.98
N LYS A 519 -35.91 -12.03 -14.31
CA LYS A 519 -34.68 -11.58 -14.96
C LYS A 519 -33.52 -11.63 -13.95
N VAL A 520 -32.48 -12.38 -14.27
CA VAL A 520 -31.34 -12.57 -13.39
C VAL A 520 -30.22 -11.58 -13.74
N VAL A 521 -29.69 -10.91 -12.73
CA VAL A 521 -28.50 -10.06 -12.81
C VAL A 521 -27.46 -10.56 -11.81
N VAL A 522 -26.25 -10.87 -12.28
CA VAL A 522 -25.16 -11.34 -11.43
C VAL A 522 -24.15 -10.22 -11.24
N TYR A 523 -23.84 -9.93 -9.98
CA TYR A 523 -22.77 -9.03 -9.55
C TYR A 523 -21.59 -9.87 -9.04
N SER A 524 -20.61 -10.08 -9.90
CA SER A 524 -19.47 -10.94 -9.63
C SER A 524 -18.30 -10.16 -9.04
N ALA A 525 -17.94 -10.44 -7.80
CA ALA A 525 -16.75 -9.91 -7.15
C ALA A 525 -15.55 -10.88 -7.21
N VAL A 526 -15.54 -11.79 -8.19
CA VAL A 526 -14.47 -12.78 -8.40
C VAL A 526 -13.15 -12.09 -8.70
N VAL A 527 -12.11 -12.43 -7.96
CA VAL A 527 -10.76 -11.89 -8.14
C VAL A 527 -10.10 -12.42 -9.41
N LYS A 528 -10.19 -13.73 -9.62
CA LYS A 528 -9.60 -14.44 -10.77
C LYS A 528 -10.62 -15.43 -11.32
N ALA A 529 -11.10 -15.17 -12.50
CA ALA A 529 -12.07 -16.04 -13.16
C ALA A 529 -11.41 -17.37 -13.57
N ASP A 530 -12.10 -18.47 -13.28
CA ASP A 530 -11.77 -19.82 -13.73
C ASP A 530 -12.77 -20.35 -14.79
N ALA A 531 -12.59 -21.58 -15.21
CA ALA A 531 -13.48 -22.21 -16.19
C ALA A 531 -14.95 -22.26 -15.70
N LYS A 532 -15.17 -22.40 -14.38
CA LYS A 532 -16.52 -22.41 -13.78
C LYS A 532 -17.15 -21.02 -13.81
N THR A 533 -16.38 -19.99 -13.53
CA THR A 533 -16.82 -18.58 -13.67
C THR A 533 -17.29 -18.27 -15.07
N LEU A 534 -16.50 -18.67 -16.08
CA LEU A 534 -16.83 -18.44 -17.48
C LEU A 534 -18.11 -19.19 -17.90
N LYS A 535 -18.28 -20.44 -17.40
CA LYS A 535 -19.49 -21.25 -17.63
C LYS A 535 -20.73 -20.58 -17.04
N PHE A 536 -20.65 -20.03 -15.83
CA PHE A 536 -21.74 -19.27 -15.23
C PHE A 536 -22.11 -18.03 -16.05
N LYS A 537 -21.09 -17.23 -16.39
CA LYS A 537 -21.26 -16.01 -17.18
C LYS A 537 -21.93 -16.30 -18.52
N ASP A 538 -21.43 -17.29 -19.25
CA ASP A 538 -22.00 -17.73 -20.54
C ASP A 538 -23.47 -18.17 -20.39
N ARG A 539 -23.78 -18.97 -19.36
CA ARG A 539 -25.13 -19.46 -19.08
C ARG A 539 -26.12 -18.32 -18.81
N VAL A 540 -25.74 -17.39 -17.93
CA VAL A 540 -26.60 -16.26 -17.57
C VAL A 540 -26.87 -15.38 -18.80
N LEU A 541 -25.83 -15.05 -19.55
CA LEU A 541 -25.95 -14.21 -20.75
C LEU A 541 -26.80 -14.89 -21.86
N LYS A 542 -26.60 -16.19 -22.09
CA LYS A 542 -27.40 -16.95 -23.07
C LYS A 542 -28.90 -17.01 -22.74
N LYS A 543 -29.24 -16.92 -21.46
CA LYS A 543 -30.63 -16.90 -21.00
C LYS A 543 -31.27 -15.49 -20.97
N GLY A 544 -30.52 -14.46 -21.38
CA GLY A 544 -30.96 -13.06 -21.40
C GLY A 544 -30.80 -12.33 -20.08
N GLY A 545 -30.04 -12.89 -19.14
CA GLY A 545 -29.62 -12.21 -17.91
C GLY A 545 -28.49 -11.23 -18.15
N LEU A 546 -28.06 -10.54 -17.07
CA LEU A 546 -26.92 -9.64 -17.09
C LEU A 546 -25.81 -10.15 -16.17
N TRP A 547 -24.57 -9.85 -16.55
CA TRP A 547 -23.38 -10.13 -15.73
C TRP A 547 -22.56 -8.87 -15.54
N ARG A 548 -22.28 -8.48 -14.28
CA ARG A 548 -21.51 -7.33 -13.87
C ARG A 548 -20.28 -7.79 -13.13
N ASP A 549 -19.08 -7.52 -13.66
CA ASP A 549 -17.85 -7.75 -12.92
C ASP A 549 -17.58 -6.53 -12.02
N ILE A 550 -17.58 -6.74 -10.70
CA ILE A 550 -17.54 -5.68 -9.68
C ILE A 550 -16.33 -5.80 -8.73
N TYR A 551 -15.37 -6.67 -9.02
CA TYR A 551 -14.15 -6.73 -8.23
C TYR A 551 -13.38 -5.41 -8.30
N GLY A 552 -12.94 -4.90 -7.14
CA GLY A 552 -12.23 -3.61 -7.06
C GLY A 552 -13.12 -2.37 -7.25
N VAL A 553 -14.41 -2.53 -7.53
CA VAL A 553 -15.35 -1.41 -7.62
C VAL A 553 -15.81 -1.00 -6.23
N ASP A 554 -15.79 0.32 -5.95
CA ASP A 554 -16.30 0.89 -4.71
C ASP A 554 -17.74 0.47 -4.43
N GLU A 555 -18.04 0.14 -3.18
CA GLU A 555 -19.34 -0.45 -2.79
C GLU A 555 -20.51 0.50 -3.00
N ARG A 556 -20.32 1.83 -2.89
CA ARG A 556 -21.34 2.84 -3.17
C ARG A 556 -21.64 2.91 -4.67
N LYS A 557 -20.60 2.76 -5.51
CA LYS A 557 -20.77 2.69 -6.97
C LYS A 557 -21.51 1.42 -7.36
N VAL A 558 -21.21 0.28 -6.73
CA VAL A 558 -21.97 -0.96 -6.96
C VAL A 558 -23.42 -0.78 -6.52
N ALA A 559 -23.67 -0.12 -5.41
CA ALA A 559 -25.05 0.19 -4.98
C ALA A 559 -25.80 1.05 -6.01
N SER A 560 -25.14 2.04 -6.63
CA SER A 560 -25.73 2.81 -7.74
C SER A 560 -26.04 1.92 -8.94
N MET A 561 -25.13 1.02 -9.34
CA MET A 561 -25.36 0.07 -10.45
C MET A 561 -26.57 -0.83 -10.18
N VAL A 562 -26.77 -1.28 -8.93
CA VAL A 562 -27.94 -2.10 -8.54
C VAL A 562 -29.25 -1.30 -8.73
N ARG A 563 -29.23 -0.02 -8.39
CA ARG A 563 -30.38 0.88 -8.62
C ARG A 563 -30.66 1.12 -10.10
N ASP A 564 -29.60 1.35 -10.89
CA ASP A 564 -29.70 1.58 -12.34
C ASP A 564 -30.26 0.33 -13.05
N ASP A 565 -29.88 -0.86 -12.59
CA ASP A 565 -30.42 -2.14 -13.09
C ASP A 565 -31.84 -2.44 -12.57
N LYS A 566 -32.42 -1.58 -11.70
CA LYS A 566 -33.77 -1.70 -11.11
C LYS A 566 -34.01 -3.05 -10.46
N ILE A 567 -33.07 -3.51 -9.67
CA ILE A 567 -33.16 -4.78 -8.95
C ILE A 567 -34.34 -4.71 -7.95
N ASP A 568 -35.23 -5.69 -8.01
CA ASP A 568 -36.36 -5.84 -7.08
C ASP A 568 -35.96 -6.58 -5.81
N ILE A 569 -35.24 -7.68 -6.01
CA ILE A 569 -34.75 -8.54 -4.93
C ILE A 569 -33.24 -8.72 -5.11
N LEU A 570 -32.46 -8.29 -4.13
CA LEU A 570 -31.01 -8.43 -4.10
C LEU A 570 -30.62 -9.50 -3.10
N VAL A 571 -29.95 -10.55 -3.58
CA VAL A 571 -29.53 -11.72 -2.78
C VAL A 571 -28.02 -11.73 -2.65
N GLU A 572 -27.51 -11.57 -1.43
CA GLU A 572 -26.10 -11.76 -1.14
C GLU A 572 -25.82 -13.21 -0.70
N LEU A 573 -24.68 -13.75 -1.13
CA LEU A 573 -24.37 -15.17 -0.96
C LEU A 573 -23.12 -15.42 -0.10
N THR A 574 -22.65 -14.42 0.64
CA THR A 574 -21.29 -14.42 1.20
C THR A 574 -21.29 -14.23 2.72
N GLY A 575 -22.11 -13.31 3.24
CA GLY A 575 -22.07 -12.89 4.63
C GLY A 575 -20.70 -12.35 5.03
N HIS A 576 -20.19 -12.74 6.21
CA HIS A 576 -18.93 -12.28 6.75
C HIS A 576 -17.68 -13.03 6.24
N THR A 577 -17.74 -13.66 5.08
CA THR A 577 -16.55 -14.26 4.47
C THR A 577 -15.78 -13.27 3.59
N ALA A 578 -14.62 -13.66 3.10
CA ALA A 578 -13.71 -12.77 2.36
C ALA A 578 -14.36 -12.18 1.08
N ASN A 579 -13.96 -10.95 0.73
CA ASN A 579 -14.39 -10.25 -0.48
C ASN A 579 -15.90 -10.00 -0.61
N ASN A 580 -16.66 -10.09 0.51
CA ASN A 580 -18.08 -9.79 0.52
C ASN A 580 -18.39 -8.34 0.10
N LYS A 581 -19.66 -8.08 -0.20
CA LYS A 581 -20.20 -6.77 -0.57
C LYS A 581 -21.24 -6.27 0.43
N LEU A 582 -21.01 -6.52 1.73
CA LEU A 582 -21.94 -6.07 2.78
C LEU A 582 -22.07 -4.54 2.88
N GLY A 583 -21.04 -3.76 2.46
CA GLY A 583 -21.14 -2.30 2.39
C GLY A 583 -22.14 -1.85 1.32
N MET A 584 -22.19 -2.54 0.18
CA MET A 584 -23.22 -2.33 -0.84
C MET A 584 -24.61 -2.67 -0.27
N MET A 585 -24.75 -3.80 0.47
CA MET A 585 -25.99 -4.17 1.15
C MET A 585 -26.39 -3.15 2.23
N ALA A 586 -25.40 -2.57 2.95
CA ALA A 586 -25.62 -1.52 3.93
C ALA A 586 -26.20 -0.24 3.30
N CYS A 587 -25.87 0.07 2.04
CA CYS A 587 -26.49 1.18 1.29
C CYS A 587 -27.99 0.93 0.98
N ARG A 588 -28.52 -0.27 1.12
CA ARG A 588 -29.89 -0.65 0.78
C ARG A 588 -30.31 -0.27 -0.66
N PRO A 589 -29.59 -0.69 -1.70
CA PRO A 589 -29.90 -0.27 -3.07
C PRO A 589 -31.16 -0.91 -3.67
N ALA A 590 -31.66 -2.03 -3.12
CA ALA A 590 -32.85 -2.71 -3.59
C ALA A 590 -34.01 -2.65 -2.60
N PRO A 591 -35.28 -2.71 -3.07
CA PRO A 591 -36.47 -2.73 -2.22
C PRO A 591 -36.47 -3.89 -1.22
N VAL A 592 -36.08 -5.09 -1.69
CA VAL A 592 -35.97 -6.32 -0.89
C VAL A 592 -34.53 -6.84 -0.92
N GLN A 593 -33.97 -7.08 0.25
CA GLN A 593 -32.62 -7.60 0.41
C GLN A 593 -32.61 -8.90 1.20
N VAL A 594 -31.85 -9.87 0.73
CA VAL A 594 -31.85 -11.25 1.24
C VAL A 594 -30.41 -11.72 1.43
N THR A 595 -30.14 -12.44 2.53
CA THR A 595 -28.90 -13.21 2.72
C THR A 595 -29.16 -14.70 2.58
N TRP A 596 -28.25 -15.44 1.95
CA TRP A 596 -28.38 -16.86 1.69
C TRP A 596 -27.05 -17.57 1.50
N ILE A 597 -26.94 -18.82 1.82
CA ILE A 597 -25.83 -19.81 1.59
C ILE A 597 -24.56 -19.53 2.39
N GLY A 598 -23.81 -18.50 2.05
CA GLY A 598 -22.38 -18.36 2.36
C GLY A 598 -22.00 -18.24 3.83
N TYR A 599 -22.94 -17.88 4.71
CA TYR A 599 -22.66 -17.64 6.12
C TYR A 599 -23.73 -18.26 7.03
N PRO A 600 -23.34 -18.97 8.10
CA PRO A 600 -24.28 -19.77 8.90
C PRO A 600 -24.99 -19.00 10.01
N ASN A 601 -24.99 -17.70 10.00
CA ASN A 601 -25.56 -16.86 11.05
C ASN A 601 -26.15 -15.57 10.48
N THR A 602 -26.72 -14.73 11.33
CA THR A 602 -27.16 -13.38 10.97
C THR A 602 -26.01 -12.56 10.38
N THR A 603 -26.31 -11.67 9.46
CA THR A 603 -25.33 -10.68 8.96
C THR A 603 -25.11 -9.53 9.96
N GLY A 604 -26.06 -9.32 10.86
CA GLY A 604 -26.08 -8.19 11.77
C GLY A 604 -26.50 -6.86 11.12
N LEU A 605 -26.83 -6.86 9.79
CA LEU A 605 -27.20 -5.65 9.05
C LEU A 605 -28.72 -5.49 9.00
N PRO A 606 -29.30 -4.46 9.63
CA PRO A 606 -30.75 -4.18 9.57
C PRO A 606 -31.25 -3.82 8.18
N THR A 607 -30.37 -3.51 7.24
CA THR A 607 -30.69 -3.25 5.83
C THR A 607 -31.03 -4.51 5.04
N ILE A 608 -30.77 -5.70 5.58
CA ILE A 608 -31.13 -6.99 4.99
C ILE A 608 -32.42 -7.47 5.63
N ASP A 609 -33.44 -7.72 4.81
CA ASP A 609 -34.81 -8.03 5.26
C ASP A 609 -34.98 -9.48 5.68
N TYR A 610 -34.43 -10.39 4.88
CA TYR A 610 -34.69 -11.82 5.00
C TYR A 610 -33.38 -12.64 5.00
N ARG A 611 -33.45 -13.73 5.78
CA ARG A 611 -32.47 -14.82 5.69
C ARG A 611 -33.16 -16.09 5.23
N MET A 612 -32.68 -16.71 4.15
CA MET A 612 -33.20 -17.98 3.67
C MET A 612 -32.61 -19.15 4.45
N THR A 613 -33.48 -20.04 4.88
CA THR A 613 -33.21 -21.26 5.66
C THR A 613 -34.23 -22.35 5.37
N ASP A 614 -34.27 -23.43 6.16
CA ASP A 614 -35.33 -24.41 6.17
C ASP A 614 -35.76 -24.80 7.60
N GLY A 615 -36.83 -25.57 7.72
CA GLY A 615 -37.43 -25.92 9.01
C GLY A 615 -36.62 -26.96 9.83
N LEU A 616 -35.57 -27.57 9.26
CA LEU A 616 -34.69 -28.51 9.95
C LEU A 616 -33.45 -27.80 10.50
N VAL A 617 -32.90 -26.86 9.72
CA VAL A 617 -31.76 -26.08 10.15
C VAL A 617 -32.13 -25.04 11.19
N ASP A 618 -33.23 -24.30 10.93
CA ASP A 618 -33.77 -23.32 11.86
C ASP A 618 -35.24 -23.65 12.12
N PRO A 619 -35.53 -24.54 13.04
CA PRO A 619 -36.92 -24.93 13.36
C PRO A 619 -37.73 -23.72 13.86
N PRO A 620 -39.10 -23.77 13.81
CA PRO A 620 -39.92 -22.65 14.22
C PRO A 620 -39.69 -22.17 15.65
N ASN A 621 -39.20 -23.05 16.51
CA ASN A 621 -38.89 -22.80 17.92
C ASN A 621 -37.36 -22.57 18.15
N THR A 622 -36.59 -22.25 17.11
CA THR A 622 -35.18 -21.94 17.26
C THR A 622 -34.95 -20.81 18.27
N ARG A 623 -33.95 -20.95 19.10
CA ARG A 623 -33.54 -19.91 20.05
C ARG A 623 -32.51 -18.95 19.46
N GLN A 624 -31.88 -19.35 18.33
CA GLN A 624 -30.88 -18.50 17.68
C GLN A 624 -31.55 -17.25 17.13
N LYS A 625 -31.01 -16.10 17.52
CA LYS A 625 -31.53 -14.78 17.12
C LYS A 625 -30.89 -14.32 15.82
N HIS A 626 -31.67 -13.62 15.02
CA HIS A 626 -31.24 -12.99 13.75
C HIS A 626 -31.78 -11.58 13.67
N VAL A 627 -31.10 -10.67 12.99
CA VAL A 627 -31.65 -9.34 12.65
C VAL A 627 -32.61 -9.45 11.49
N GLU A 628 -32.38 -10.40 10.57
CA GLU A 628 -33.20 -10.70 9.42
C GLU A 628 -34.40 -11.56 9.85
N GLU A 629 -35.51 -11.49 9.12
CA GLU A 629 -36.60 -12.44 9.24
C GLU A 629 -36.24 -13.77 8.56
N LEU A 630 -36.39 -14.89 9.29
CA LEU A 630 -36.10 -16.22 8.76
C LEU A 630 -37.21 -16.67 7.81
N VAL A 631 -36.85 -16.91 6.55
CA VAL A 631 -37.75 -17.49 5.54
C VAL A 631 -37.34 -18.92 5.28
N ARG A 632 -38.23 -19.84 5.65
CA ARG A 632 -38.00 -21.27 5.55
C ARG A 632 -38.45 -21.79 4.21
N LEU A 633 -37.52 -22.28 3.39
CA LEU A 633 -37.83 -22.96 2.15
C LEU A 633 -38.57 -24.31 2.45
N PRO A 634 -39.42 -24.76 1.56
CA PRO A 634 -40.29 -25.91 1.87
C PRO A 634 -39.54 -27.24 1.98
N GLU A 635 -38.46 -27.41 1.25
CA GLU A 635 -37.68 -28.65 1.28
C GLU A 635 -36.35 -28.47 2.02
N CYS A 636 -35.29 -28.18 1.33
CA CYS A 636 -33.95 -27.90 1.89
C CYS A 636 -33.58 -26.46 1.56
N PHE A 637 -32.82 -25.80 2.40
CA PHE A 637 -32.36 -24.45 2.08
C PHE A 637 -31.18 -24.43 1.07
N LEU A 638 -30.61 -25.60 0.76
CA LEU A 638 -29.54 -25.78 -0.20
C LEU A 638 -29.94 -26.75 -1.31
N CYS A 639 -29.43 -26.53 -2.52
CA CYS A 639 -29.51 -27.47 -3.62
C CYS A 639 -28.12 -27.71 -4.19
N TYR A 640 -27.60 -28.91 -4.00
CA TYR A 640 -26.24 -29.28 -4.41
C TYR A 640 -26.22 -29.71 -5.88
N THR A 641 -25.37 -29.06 -6.68
CA THR A 641 -25.04 -29.48 -8.03
C THR A 641 -23.72 -30.24 -8.02
N PRO A 642 -23.72 -31.56 -8.21
CA PRO A 642 -22.50 -32.36 -8.13
C PRO A 642 -21.47 -31.95 -9.17
N SER A 643 -20.18 -32.08 -8.80
CA SER A 643 -19.09 -31.89 -9.76
C SER A 643 -19.15 -32.94 -10.89
N PRO A 644 -19.03 -32.54 -12.16
CA PRO A 644 -18.93 -33.48 -13.27
C PRO A 644 -17.65 -34.33 -13.21
N GLU A 645 -16.68 -33.92 -12.40
CA GLU A 645 -15.38 -34.61 -12.22
C GLU A 645 -15.42 -35.64 -11.09
N ALA A 646 -16.57 -35.91 -10.48
CA ALA A 646 -16.66 -36.76 -9.28
C ALA A 646 -16.20 -38.23 -9.52
N GLY A 647 -16.24 -38.71 -10.74
CA GLY A 647 -15.86 -40.09 -11.03
C GLY A 647 -16.83 -41.17 -10.45
N PRO A 648 -16.55 -42.46 -10.54
CA PRO A 648 -17.38 -43.52 -9.99
C PRO A 648 -17.32 -43.63 -8.47
N VAL A 649 -18.33 -44.24 -7.87
CA VAL A 649 -18.30 -44.61 -6.43
C VAL A 649 -17.43 -45.87 -6.31
N SER A 650 -16.44 -45.82 -5.41
CA SER A 650 -15.56 -46.94 -5.11
C SER A 650 -16.23 -47.91 -4.14
N PRO A 651 -15.96 -49.20 -4.20
CA PRO A 651 -16.36 -50.17 -3.17
C PRO A 651 -15.89 -49.74 -1.76
N THR A 652 -16.52 -50.26 -0.73
CA THR A 652 -16.15 -50.01 0.67
C THR A 652 -14.72 -50.48 0.93
N PRO A 653 -13.78 -49.62 1.31
CA PRO A 653 -12.37 -49.98 1.55
C PRO A 653 -12.21 -51.09 2.57
N ALA A 654 -13.04 -51.15 3.60
CA ALA A 654 -12.99 -52.15 4.65
C ALA A 654 -13.13 -53.60 4.15
N LEU A 655 -13.81 -53.81 3.01
CA LEU A 655 -13.90 -55.11 2.38
C LEU A 655 -12.55 -55.65 1.90
N SER A 656 -11.65 -54.81 1.48
CA SER A 656 -10.31 -55.16 1.03
C SER A 656 -9.25 -54.99 2.12
N ASN A 657 -9.41 -54.00 2.95
CA ASN A 657 -8.42 -53.65 3.98
C ASN A 657 -8.55 -54.45 5.26
N GLY A 658 -9.75 -54.99 5.54
CA GLY A 658 -10.02 -55.74 6.76
C GLY A 658 -10.15 -54.87 8.03
N PHE A 659 -10.23 -53.57 7.87
CA PHE A 659 -10.46 -52.60 8.95
C PHE A 659 -11.29 -51.43 8.47
N ILE A 660 -12.03 -50.79 9.36
CA ILE A 660 -12.82 -49.60 9.10
C ILE A 660 -11.92 -48.37 9.07
N THR A 661 -12.13 -47.49 8.09
CA THR A 661 -11.53 -46.17 8.01
C THR A 661 -12.59 -45.11 8.23
N PHE A 662 -12.51 -44.41 9.35
CA PHE A 662 -13.26 -43.17 9.56
C PHE A 662 -12.56 -42.00 8.91
N GLY A 663 -13.31 -40.98 8.50
CA GLY A 663 -12.66 -39.82 7.90
C GLY A 663 -13.42 -38.51 8.00
N SER A 664 -12.70 -37.39 7.82
CA SER A 664 -13.27 -36.05 7.72
C SER A 664 -12.42 -35.16 6.85
N PHE A 665 -13.05 -34.51 5.87
CA PHE A 665 -12.37 -33.52 4.99
C PHE A 665 -12.79 -32.08 5.32
N ASN A 666 -13.29 -31.88 6.55
CA ASN A 666 -13.64 -30.56 7.06
C ASN A 666 -12.40 -29.70 7.33
N ASN A 667 -12.61 -28.38 7.32
CA ASN A 667 -11.59 -27.41 7.70
C ASN A 667 -11.15 -27.64 9.15
N LEU A 668 -9.85 -27.53 9.43
CA LEU A 668 -9.26 -27.72 10.76
C LEU A 668 -9.89 -26.82 11.83
N ALA A 669 -10.31 -25.60 11.45
CA ALA A 669 -11.04 -24.69 12.34
C ALA A 669 -12.36 -25.27 12.91
N LYS A 670 -12.97 -26.25 12.23
CA LYS A 670 -14.19 -26.95 12.68
C LYS A 670 -13.88 -28.15 13.59
N ILE A 671 -12.65 -28.62 13.60
CA ILE A 671 -12.23 -29.78 14.39
C ILE A 671 -11.81 -29.30 15.78
N THR A 672 -12.79 -29.09 16.64
CA THR A 672 -12.57 -28.63 18.00
C THR A 672 -11.95 -29.73 18.90
N PRO A 673 -11.37 -29.41 20.06
CA PRO A 673 -10.92 -30.41 20.99
C PRO A 673 -12.01 -31.40 21.40
N ASN A 674 -13.26 -30.94 21.48
CA ASN A 674 -14.39 -31.80 21.80
C ASN A 674 -14.70 -32.82 20.66
N VAL A 675 -14.62 -32.38 19.42
CA VAL A 675 -14.75 -33.26 18.25
C VAL A 675 -13.65 -34.32 18.28
N LEU A 676 -12.39 -33.94 18.56
CA LEU A 676 -11.28 -34.89 18.64
C LEU A 676 -11.49 -35.91 19.76
N ARG A 677 -12.01 -35.51 20.91
CA ARG A 677 -12.32 -36.40 22.04
C ARG A 677 -13.38 -37.44 21.63
N VAL A 678 -14.45 -37.01 20.96
CA VAL A 678 -15.52 -37.91 20.50
C VAL A 678 -14.97 -38.89 19.45
N TRP A 679 -14.18 -38.42 18.50
CA TRP A 679 -13.58 -39.26 17.46
C TRP A 679 -12.58 -40.28 18.08
N ALA A 680 -11.74 -39.85 19.01
CA ALA A 680 -10.86 -40.76 19.73
C ALA A 680 -11.65 -41.86 20.46
N THR A 681 -12.81 -41.54 21.08
CA THR A 681 -13.69 -42.51 21.71
C THR A 681 -14.19 -43.55 20.72
N ILE A 682 -14.60 -43.14 19.50
CA ILE A 682 -15.03 -44.06 18.43
C ILE A 682 -13.89 -44.99 18.03
N LEU A 683 -12.70 -44.43 17.73
CA LEU A 683 -11.57 -45.20 17.27
C LEU A 683 -10.99 -46.17 18.33
N CYS A 684 -11.05 -45.82 19.61
CA CYS A 684 -10.71 -46.69 20.71
C CYS A 684 -11.72 -47.84 20.85
N ALA A 685 -12.98 -47.59 20.56
CA ALA A 685 -14.03 -48.61 20.61
C ALA A 685 -14.05 -49.56 19.39
N VAL A 686 -13.41 -49.23 18.29
CA VAL A 686 -13.26 -50.06 17.09
C VAL A 686 -11.80 -50.44 16.92
N PRO A 687 -11.36 -51.57 17.39
CA PRO A 687 -9.98 -52.03 17.25
C PRO A 687 -9.54 -52.07 15.76
N ASN A 688 -8.27 -51.70 15.54
CA ASN A 688 -7.64 -51.64 14.21
C ASN A 688 -8.25 -50.60 13.22
N SER A 689 -9.26 -49.82 13.59
CA SER A 689 -9.77 -48.76 12.75
C SER A 689 -8.75 -47.64 12.55
N ARG A 690 -8.87 -46.93 11.43
CA ARG A 690 -8.03 -45.81 11.09
C ARG A 690 -8.85 -44.53 10.98
N LEU A 691 -8.17 -43.38 11.10
CA LEU A 691 -8.74 -42.07 10.89
C LEU A 691 -8.00 -41.36 9.74
N VAL A 692 -8.71 -40.95 8.68
CA VAL A 692 -8.15 -40.09 7.62
C VAL A 692 -8.71 -38.71 7.73
N VAL A 693 -7.84 -37.70 7.86
CA VAL A 693 -8.25 -36.29 7.92
C VAL A 693 -7.52 -35.48 6.85
N LYS A 694 -8.25 -34.69 6.10
CA LYS A 694 -7.69 -33.85 5.05
C LYS A 694 -7.93 -32.37 5.37
N CYS A 695 -6.85 -31.60 5.54
CA CYS A 695 -6.89 -30.16 5.73
C CYS A 695 -5.67 -29.50 5.07
N LYS A 696 -5.85 -28.27 4.55
CA LYS A 696 -4.74 -27.48 3.99
C LYS A 696 -3.55 -27.35 4.95
N PRO A 697 -3.71 -27.05 6.26
CA PRO A 697 -2.58 -26.88 7.18
C PRO A 697 -1.71 -28.11 7.42
N PHE A 698 -2.15 -29.31 7.03
CA PHE A 698 -1.36 -30.54 7.17
C PHE A 698 -0.18 -30.66 6.18
N CYS A 699 0.07 -29.65 5.35
CA CYS A 699 1.37 -29.50 4.69
C CYS A 699 2.48 -29.05 5.65
N CYS A 700 2.16 -28.57 6.86
CA CYS A 700 3.09 -28.12 7.89
C CYS A 700 3.28 -29.21 8.97
N ASP A 701 4.53 -29.63 9.18
CA ASP A 701 4.85 -30.74 10.10
C ASP A 701 4.51 -30.44 11.55
N SER A 702 4.70 -29.22 12.02
CA SER A 702 4.34 -28.83 13.39
C SER A 702 2.83 -28.95 13.65
N VAL A 703 2.00 -28.58 12.66
CA VAL A 703 0.55 -28.72 12.73
C VAL A 703 0.16 -30.20 12.77
N ARG A 704 0.80 -31.03 11.93
CA ARG A 704 0.61 -32.48 11.92
C ARG A 704 0.97 -33.08 13.28
N GLN A 705 2.16 -32.79 13.78
CA GLN A 705 2.65 -33.29 15.08
C GLN A 705 1.74 -32.89 16.22
N ARG A 706 1.31 -31.61 16.28
CA ARG A 706 0.38 -31.15 17.31
C ARG A 706 -0.94 -31.91 17.26
N PHE A 707 -1.50 -32.11 16.06
CA PHE A 707 -2.73 -32.87 15.87
C PHE A 707 -2.59 -34.33 16.34
N LEU A 708 -1.51 -34.99 15.92
CA LEU A 708 -1.21 -36.36 16.34
C LEU A 708 -0.98 -36.47 17.83
N SER A 709 -0.18 -35.59 18.44
CA SER A 709 0.07 -35.57 19.88
C SER A 709 -1.21 -35.36 20.69
N THR A 710 -2.15 -34.55 20.18
CA THR A 710 -3.45 -34.38 20.84
C THR A 710 -4.25 -35.68 20.87
N LEU A 711 -4.27 -36.40 19.75
CA LEU A 711 -4.94 -37.72 19.70
C LEU A 711 -4.22 -38.79 20.53
N GLU A 712 -2.90 -38.80 20.57
CA GLU A 712 -2.11 -39.69 21.44
C GLU A 712 -2.42 -39.48 22.94
N GLN A 713 -2.55 -38.22 23.37
CA GLN A 713 -2.99 -37.87 24.71
C GLN A 713 -4.38 -38.42 25.05
N MET A 714 -5.23 -38.62 24.02
CA MET A 714 -6.58 -39.20 24.12
C MET A 714 -6.57 -40.74 23.97
N GLY A 715 -5.39 -41.39 23.88
CA GLY A 715 -5.22 -42.83 23.81
C GLY A 715 -5.23 -43.42 22.39
N LEU A 716 -5.14 -42.60 21.34
CA LEU A 716 -5.09 -43.09 19.96
C LEU A 716 -3.66 -43.10 19.41
N GLU A 717 -3.17 -44.23 18.97
CA GLU A 717 -1.85 -44.33 18.36
C GLU A 717 -1.76 -43.52 17.05
N SER A 718 -0.71 -42.74 16.88
CA SER A 718 -0.48 -41.91 15.69
C SER A 718 -0.40 -42.71 14.38
N LEU A 719 0.03 -43.98 14.44
CA LEU A 719 0.07 -44.89 13.29
C LEU A 719 -1.31 -45.22 12.70
N ARG A 720 -2.37 -44.98 13.45
CA ARG A 720 -3.77 -45.15 13.01
C ARG A 720 -4.35 -43.89 12.38
N VAL A 721 -3.58 -42.83 12.22
CA VAL A 721 -4.07 -41.52 11.73
C VAL A 721 -3.32 -41.13 10.46
N ASP A 722 -4.06 -40.95 9.36
CA ASP A 722 -3.57 -40.50 8.08
C ASP A 722 -3.95 -39.04 7.86
N LEU A 723 -2.95 -38.15 7.79
CA LEU A 723 -3.14 -36.72 7.60
C LEU A 723 -2.80 -36.31 6.17
N LEU A 724 -3.80 -35.85 5.43
CA LEU A 724 -3.67 -35.46 4.03
C LEU A 724 -3.63 -33.92 3.90
N PRO A 725 -2.71 -33.37 3.13
CA PRO A 725 -2.69 -31.95 2.80
C PRO A 725 -3.79 -31.61 1.79
N LEU A 726 -3.82 -30.37 1.32
CA LEU A 726 -4.71 -29.93 0.25
C LEU A 726 -4.45 -30.72 -1.05
N ILE A 727 -5.52 -31.25 -1.64
CA ILE A 727 -5.50 -31.87 -2.96
C ILE A 727 -5.97 -30.82 -3.97
N LEU A 728 -5.11 -30.49 -4.93
CA LEU A 728 -5.32 -29.35 -5.83
C LEU A 728 -6.37 -29.63 -6.91
N PHE A 729 -6.37 -30.86 -7.48
CA PHE A 729 -7.32 -31.21 -8.55
C PHE A 729 -8.63 -31.73 -7.98
N ASN A 730 -9.73 -31.19 -8.48
CA ASN A 730 -11.06 -31.55 -8.00
C ASN A 730 -11.40 -33.02 -8.19
N HIS A 731 -10.98 -33.61 -9.33
CA HIS A 731 -11.14 -35.05 -9.55
C HIS A 731 -10.46 -35.87 -8.43
N ASP A 732 -9.21 -35.59 -8.12
CA ASP A 732 -8.44 -36.31 -7.10
C ASP A 732 -9.00 -36.07 -5.71
N HIS A 733 -9.48 -34.85 -5.44
CA HIS A 733 -10.19 -34.52 -4.21
C HIS A 733 -11.44 -35.36 -4.04
N MET A 734 -12.25 -35.51 -5.08
CA MET A 734 -13.45 -36.36 -5.04
C MET A 734 -13.10 -37.85 -4.91
N GLN A 735 -12.07 -38.32 -5.59
CA GLN A 735 -11.61 -39.71 -5.45
C GLN A 735 -11.00 -40.02 -4.09
N ALA A 736 -10.48 -39.06 -3.36
CA ALA A 736 -9.96 -39.27 -2.01
C ALA A 736 -11.02 -39.75 -1.01
N TYR A 737 -12.33 -39.55 -1.28
CA TYR A 737 -13.40 -40.17 -0.48
C TYR A 737 -13.42 -41.70 -0.56
N SER A 738 -12.72 -42.31 -1.51
CA SER A 738 -12.50 -43.76 -1.57
C SER A 738 -11.62 -44.27 -0.42
N LEU A 739 -10.89 -43.40 0.27
CA LEU A 739 -10.02 -43.77 1.37
C LEU A 739 -10.79 -44.05 2.68
N MET A 740 -12.03 -43.63 2.80
CA MET A 740 -12.82 -43.75 4.02
C MET A 740 -14.10 -44.57 3.81
N ASP A 741 -14.50 -45.26 4.85
CA ASP A 741 -15.74 -46.03 4.91
C ASP A 741 -16.91 -45.22 5.46
N ILE A 742 -16.63 -44.42 6.49
CA ILE A 742 -17.61 -43.64 7.24
C ILE A 742 -17.06 -42.21 7.43
N SER A 743 -17.84 -41.21 7.07
CA SER A 743 -17.53 -39.82 7.33
C SER A 743 -18.02 -39.39 8.70
N LEU A 744 -17.15 -38.68 9.44
CA LEU A 744 -17.43 -38.10 10.73
C LEU A 744 -17.58 -36.59 10.57
N ASP A 745 -18.79 -36.06 10.77
CA ASP A 745 -19.05 -34.63 10.72
C ASP A 745 -18.52 -33.90 11.94
N THR A 746 -18.27 -32.62 11.82
CA THR A 746 -17.79 -31.75 12.88
C THR A 746 -18.93 -31.03 13.60
N PHE A 747 -18.73 -30.60 14.82
CA PHE A 747 -19.68 -29.82 15.63
C PHE A 747 -18.94 -28.85 16.56
N PRO A 748 -19.51 -27.71 16.97
CA PRO A 748 -20.86 -27.20 16.63
C PRO A 748 -21.01 -26.67 15.20
N TYR A 749 -19.97 -26.63 14.39
CA TYR A 749 -20.05 -26.21 13.00
C TYR A 749 -19.94 -27.42 12.06
N ALA A 750 -21.08 -27.85 11.53
CA ALA A 750 -21.18 -29.02 10.64
C ALA A 750 -20.55 -28.78 9.26
N GLY A 751 -20.31 -29.89 8.56
CA GLY A 751 -19.98 -29.87 7.13
C GLY A 751 -21.19 -29.41 6.29
N THR A 752 -20.89 -28.76 5.15
CA THR A 752 -21.91 -28.42 4.15
C THR A 752 -21.55 -29.11 2.83
N THR A 753 -20.59 -28.55 2.10
CA THR A 753 -20.10 -29.12 0.83
C THR A 753 -19.43 -30.47 1.08
N THR A 754 -18.62 -30.59 2.11
CA THR A 754 -17.96 -31.86 2.48
C THR A 754 -18.95 -32.97 2.81
N THR A 755 -20.05 -32.66 3.43
CA THR A 755 -21.13 -33.64 3.69
C THR A 755 -21.83 -34.04 2.39
N CYS A 756 -22.14 -33.08 1.50
CA CYS A 756 -22.68 -33.39 0.18
C CYS A 756 -21.75 -34.23 -0.68
N GLU A 757 -20.45 -33.89 -0.71
CA GLU A 757 -19.43 -34.64 -1.43
C GLU A 757 -19.28 -36.06 -0.88
N SER A 758 -19.22 -36.20 0.42
CA SER A 758 -19.17 -37.50 1.11
C SER A 758 -20.34 -38.39 0.67
N LEU A 759 -21.58 -37.90 0.77
CA LEU A 759 -22.78 -38.63 0.40
C LEU A 759 -22.80 -38.95 -1.11
N TYR A 760 -22.39 -38.00 -1.96
CA TYR A 760 -22.34 -38.20 -3.42
C TYR A 760 -21.27 -39.22 -3.83
N MET A 761 -20.17 -39.31 -3.08
CA MET A 761 -19.13 -40.32 -3.28
C MET A 761 -19.42 -41.66 -2.58
N GLY A 762 -20.65 -41.82 -2.06
CA GLY A 762 -21.11 -43.04 -1.47
C GLY A 762 -20.69 -43.23 -0.01
N VAL A 763 -20.10 -42.26 0.63
CA VAL A 763 -19.65 -42.37 2.02
C VAL A 763 -20.72 -41.85 2.96
N PRO A 764 -21.35 -42.72 3.79
CA PRO A 764 -22.32 -42.28 4.78
C PRO A 764 -21.66 -41.39 5.83
N CYS A 765 -22.38 -40.36 6.26
CA CYS A 765 -21.92 -39.37 7.21
C CYS A 765 -22.72 -39.48 8.51
N VAL A 766 -22.06 -39.45 9.65
CA VAL A 766 -22.69 -39.26 10.95
C VAL A 766 -22.57 -37.80 11.32
N THR A 767 -23.72 -37.17 11.64
CA THR A 767 -23.77 -35.78 12.07
C THR A 767 -24.51 -35.63 13.38
N MET A 768 -24.37 -34.47 14.04
CA MET A 768 -25.04 -34.21 15.33
C MET A 768 -25.94 -32.99 15.20
N ALA A 769 -27.13 -33.06 15.80
CA ALA A 769 -28.04 -31.95 15.90
C ALA A 769 -27.70 -31.03 17.07
N GLY A 770 -27.89 -29.75 16.91
CA GLY A 770 -27.63 -28.75 17.94
C GLY A 770 -28.67 -27.63 17.96
N SER A 771 -28.31 -26.52 18.58
CA SER A 771 -29.21 -25.39 18.82
C SER A 771 -29.05 -24.23 17.82
N VAL A 772 -27.99 -24.23 17.01
CA VAL A 772 -27.65 -23.17 16.07
C VAL A 772 -27.68 -23.65 14.63
N HIS A 773 -27.88 -22.73 13.70
CA HIS A 773 -27.89 -22.98 12.26
C HIS A 773 -26.66 -23.77 11.79
N ALA A 774 -25.47 -23.33 12.20
CA ALA A 774 -24.20 -23.95 11.82
C ALA A 774 -24.13 -25.43 12.18
N HIS A 775 -24.76 -25.83 13.29
CA HIS A 775 -24.79 -27.19 13.80
C HIS A 775 -25.78 -28.09 13.01
N ASN A 776 -26.89 -27.49 12.54
CA ASN A 776 -28.01 -28.24 11.95
C ASN A 776 -27.94 -28.41 10.42
N VAL A 777 -26.93 -27.90 9.74
CA VAL A 777 -26.77 -28.05 8.29
C VAL A 777 -26.73 -29.52 7.89
N GLY A 778 -25.93 -30.35 8.59
CA GLY A 778 -25.84 -31.78 8.38
C GLY A 778 -27.18 -32.50 8.66
N VAL A 779 -27.96 -32.03 9.64
CA VAL A 779 -29.32 -32.52 9.95
C VAL A 779 -30.25 -32.40 8.77
N SER A 780 -30.31 -31.24 8.16
CA SER A 780 -31.15 -30.99 6.97
C SER A 780 -30.72 -31.87 5.80
N LEU A 781 -29.43 -31.86 5.47
CA LEU A 781 -28.89 -32.63 4.36
C LEU A 781 -29.19 -34.14 4.49
N LEU A 782 -28.83 -34.74 5.63
CA LEU A 782 -29.03 -36.16 5.85
C LEU A 782 -30.53 -36.54 5.88
N THR A 783 -31.33 -35.73 6.54
CA THR A 783 -32.76 -36.00 6.62
C THR A 783 -33.42 -35.94 5.24
N LYS A 784 -33.08 -34.97 4.42
CA LYS A 784 -33.61 -34.79 3.06
C LYS A 784 -33.12 -35.86 2.07
N VAL A 785 -31.95 -36.44 2.32
CA VAL A 785 -31.45 -37.63 1.56
C VAL A 785 -32.07 -38.94 2.05
N GLY A 786 -32.84 -38.95 3.15
CA GLY A 786 -33.43 -40.17 3.72
C GLY A 786 -32.53 -40.86 4.75
N LEU A 787 -31.52 -40.20 5.23
CA LEU A 787 -30.53 -40.70 6.20
C LEU A 787 -30.71 -40.09 7.60
N GLY A 788 -31.90 -39.59 7.94
CA GLY A 788 -32.19 -39.00 9.25
C GLY A 788 -31.81 -39.86 10.44
N ARG A 789 -31.73 -41.21 10.26
CA ARG A 789 -31.27 -42.16 11.25
C ARG A 789 -29.79 -42.03 11.61
N LEU A 790 -28.97 -41.29 10.82
CA LEU A 790 -27.58 -41.01 11.08
C LEU A 790 -27.35 -39.61 11.74
N VAL A 791 -28.42 -39.00 12.18
CA VAL A 791 -28.42 -37.75 12.93
C VAL A 791 -28.49 -38.05 14.41
N ALA A 792 -27.42 -37.79 15.13
CA ALA A 792 -27.34 -37.93 16.58
C ALA A 792 -27.92 -36.70 17.28
N LYS A 793 -28.40 -36.87 18.49
CA LYS A 793 -28.88 -35.80 19.38
C LYS A 793 -27.94 -35.48 20.51
N THR A 794 -27.04 -36.42 20.81
CA THR A 794 -26.02 -36.31 21.85
C THR A 794 -24.71 -36.93 21.35
N GLU A 795 -23.63 -36.65 22.03
CA GLU A 795 -22.31 -37.22 21.73
C GLU A 795 -22.29 -38.72 21.85
N GLU A 796 -22.97 -39.27 22.87
CA GLU A 796 -23.08 -40.72 23.07
C GLU A 796 -23.85 -41.36 21.90
N GLU A 797 -24.92 -40.74 21.43
CA GLU A 797 -25.64 -41.20 20.25
C GLU A 797 -24.79 -41.11 18.99
N TYR A 798 -23.97 -40.07 18.84
CA TYR A 798 -23.03 -39.93 17.75
C TYR A 798 -22.02 -41.07 17.70
N VAL A 799 -21.40 -41.37 18.85
CA VAL A 799 -20.50 -42.53 19.00
C VAL A 799 -21.24 -43.83 18.65
N LYS A 800 -22.43 -44.04 19.23
CA LYS A 800 -23.23 -45.22 18.98
C LYS A 800 -23.55 -45.43 17.49
N LEU A 801 -23.97 -44.39 16.78
CA LEU A 801 -24.27 -44.48 15.35
C LEU A 801 -23.02 -44.82 14.52
N ALA A 802 -21.86 -44.22 14.83
CA ALA A 802 -20.61 -44.55 14.17
C ALA A 802 -20.21 -46.00 14.39
N LEU A 803 -20.37 -46.53 15.61
CA LEU A 803 -20.11 -47.93 15.96
C LEU A 803 -21.08 -48.89 15.25
N GLN A 804 -22.35 -48.53 15.16
CA GLN A 804 -23.35 -49.30 14.42
C GLN A 804 -23.03 -49.45 12.95
N LEU A 805 -22.62 -48.33 12.28
CA LEU A 805 -22.17 -48.39 10.89
C LEU A 805 -20.93 -49.25 10.73
N ALA A 806 -20.01 -49.19 11.67
CA ALA A 806 -18.74 -49.95 11.64
C ALA A 806 -18.91 -51.45 11.92
N SER A 807 -20.02 -51.86 12.56
CA SER A 807 -20.25 -53.25 12.97
C SER A 807 -20.65 -54.22 11.85
N ASP A 808 -21.22 -53.69 10.76
CA ASP A 808 -21.67 -54.48 9.59
C ASP A 808 -21.12 -53.91 8.29
N VAL A 809 -19.97 -54.44 7.89
CA VAL A 809 -19.24 -54.00 6.70
C VAL A 809 -20.04 -54.35 5.41
N SER A 810 -20.85 -55.40 5.40
CA SER A 810 -21.66 -55.80 4.25
C SER A 810 -22.78 -54.78 4.02
N ALA A 811 -23.57 -54.50 5.04
CA ALA A 811 -24.64 -53.49 5.01
C ALA A 811 -24.09 -52.09 4.70
N LEU A 812 -22.86 -51.74 5.20
CA LEU A 812 -22.16 -50.51 4.90
C LEU A 812 -21.81 -50.45 3.42
N GLY A 813 -21.34 -51.54 2.81
CA GLY A 813 -21.04 -51.66 1.39
C GLY A 813 -22.28 -51.50 0.51
N GLU A 814 -23.40 -52.10 0.87
CA GLU A 814 -24.67 -51.94 0.15
C GLU A 814 -25.17 -50.49 0.22
N LEU A 815 -25.09 -49.88 1.40
CA LEU A 815 -25.44 -48.48 1.58
C LEU A 815 -24.55 -47.57 0.71
N ARG A 816 -23.25 -47.81 0.71
CA ARG A 816 -22.30 -47.05 -0.10
C ARG A 816 -22.63 -47.03 -1.58
N MET A 817 -22.95 -48.20 -2.15
CA MET A 817 -23.24 -48.33 -3.58
C MET A 817 -24.58 -47.68 -3.99
N THR A 818 -25.52 -47.57 -3.08
CA THR A 818 -26.86 -46.99 -3.34
C THR A 818 -26.94 -45.48 -3.00
N LEU A 819 -26.03 -44.98 -2.19
CA LEU A 819 -26.10 -43.65 -1.58
C LEU A 819 -26.10 -42.50 -2.60
N ARG A 820 -25.27 -42.59 -3.66
CA ARG A 820 -25.27 -41.60 -4.75
C ARG A 820 -26.63 -41.51 -5.44
N GLU A 821 -27.28 -42.64 -5.67
CA GLU A 821 -28.62 -42.66 -6.29
C GLU A 821 -29.67 -42.06 -5.36
N LEU A 822 -29.63 -42.40 -4.09
CA LEU A 822 -30.50 -41.80 -3.06
C LEU A 822 -30.35 -40.27 -3.04
N MET A 823 -29.10 -39.78 -3.00
CA MET A 823 -28.83 -38.36 -2.98
C MET A 823 -29.28 -37.64 -4.27
N SER A 824 -29.00 -38.24 -5.43
CA SER A 824 -29.37 -37.67 -6.75
C SER A 824 -30.88 -37.56 -6.95
N LYS A 825 -31.66 -38.45 -6.32
CA LYS A 825 -33.16 -38.43 -6.36
C LYS A 825 -33.77 -37.60 -5.24
N SER A 826 -32.96 -37.11 -4.30
CA SER A 826 -33.43 -36.36 -3.16
C SER A 826 -33.67 -34.86 -3.49
N PRO A 827 -34.46 -34.14 -2.68
CA PRO A 827 -34.63 -32.69 -2.82
C PRO A 827 -33.31 -31.90 -2.80
N VAL A 828 -32.25 -32.46 -2.24
CA VAL A 828 -30.92 -31.82 -2.17
C VAL A 828 -30.27 -31.69 -3.56
N CYS A 829 -30.67 -32.50 -4.54
CA CYS A 829 -30.13 -32.44 -5.92
C CYS A 829 -31.20 -32.11 -6.98
N ASP A 830 -32.44 -31.88 -6.59
CA ASP A 830 -33.52 -31.47 -7.50
C ASP A 830 -33.50 -29.98 -7.78
N GLY A 831 -32.64 -29.53 -8.70
CA GLY A 831 -32.47 -28.13 -9.02
C GLY A 831 -33.71 -27.43 -9.57
N ALA A 832 -34.56 -28.14 -10.34
CA ALA A 832 -35.75 -27.57 -10.94
C ALA A 832 -36.81 -27.28 -9.86
N LYS A 833 -37.12 -28.25 -9.02
CA LYS A 833 -38.06 -28.11 -7.92
C LYS A 833 -37.61 -27.10 -6.87
N PHE A 834 -36.31 -27.12 -6.56
CA PHE A 834 -35.69 -26.16 -5.65
C PHE A 834 -35.89 -24.74 -6.17
N THR A 835 -35.56 -24.48 -7.45
CA THR A 835 -35.64 -23.15 -8.03
C THR A 835 -37.09 -22.65 -8.09
N GLN A 836 -38.06 -23.53 -8.37
CA GLN A 836 -39.50 -23.19 -8.33
C GLN A 836 -39.91 -22.75 -6.91
N GLY A 837 -39.47 -23.46 -5.87
CA GLY A 837 -39.70 -23.07 -4.48
C GLY A 837 -39.07 -21.72 -4.13
N LEU A 838 -37.84 -21.48 -4.62
CA LEU A 838 -37.12 -20.22 -4.45
C LEU A 838 -37.88 -19.06 -5.14
N GLU A 839 -38.34 -19.23 -6.38
CA GLU A 839 -39.13 -18.25 -7.12
C GLU A 839 -40.45 -17.89 -6.42
N SER A 840 -41.14 -18.91 -5.93
CA SER A 840 -42.38 -18.70 -5.12
C SER A 840 -42.08 -17.89 -3.86
N THR A 841 -40.93 -18.13 -3.23
CA THR A 841 -40.47 -17.37 -2.06
C THR A 841 -40.16 -15.93 -2.41
N TYR A 842 -39.48 -15.68 -3.52
CA TYR A 842 -39.21 -14.30 -4.01
C TYR A 842 -40.52 -13.56 -4.34
N ARG A 843 -41.50 -14.24 -4.96
CA ARG A 843 -42.79 -13.65 -5.24
C ARG A 843 -43.52 -13.24 -3.96
N ASN A 844 -43.46 -14.07 -2.94
CA ASN A 844 -44.08 -13.77 -1.64
C ASN A 844 -43.39 -12.55 -0.97
N MET A 845 -42.05 -12.48 -1.01
CA MET A 845 -41.31 -11.33 -0.48
C MET A 845 -41.70 -10.05 -1.23
N TRP A 846 -41.82 -10.12 -2.57
CA TRP A 846 -42.25 -9.01 -3.40
C TRP A 846 -43.67 -8.54 -3.08
N HIS A 847 -44.61 -9.48 -2.90
CA HIS A 847 -45.99 -9.16 -2.50
C HIS A 847 -46.03 -8.44 -1.14
N ARG A 848 -45.23 -8.89 -0.19
CA ARG A 848 -45.09 -8.22 1.13
C ARG A 848 -44.57 -6.80 0.97
N TYR A 849 -43.53 -6.60 0.16
CA TYR A 849 -43.02 -5.27 -0.13
C TYR A 849 -44.10 -4.36 -0.77
N CYS A 850 -44.84 -4.85 -1.77
CA CYS A 850 -45.89 -4.08 -2.43
C CYS A 850 -47.00 -3.65 -1.46
N ARG A 851 -47.27 -4.47 -0.44
CA ARG A 851 -48.24 -4.17 0.65
C ARG A 851 -47.69 -3.25 1.73
N GLY A 852 -46.44 -2.93 1.69
CA GLY A 852 -45.75 -2.10 2.72
C GLY A 852 -45.30 -2.89 3.95
N ASP A 853 -45.24 -4.24 3.87
CA ASP A 853 -44.78 -5.10 4.96
C ASP A 853 -43.33 -5.58 4.70
N VAL A 854 -42.35 -4.75 5.05
CA VAL A 854 -40.93 -5.09 4.94
C VAL A 854 -40.31 -5.07 6.33
N PRO A 855 -39.81 -6.21 6.84
CA PRO A 855 -39.39 -6.37 8.24
C PRO A 855 -38.25 -5.43 8.67
N ALA A 856 -37.24 -5.27 7.84
CA ALA A 856 -36.04 -4.52 8.22
C ALA A 856 -36.23 -3.01 8.34
N THR A 857 -37.19 -2.41 7.61
CA THR A 857 -37.52 -0.98 7.77
C THR A 857 -38.00 -0.65 9.17
N ARG A 858 -38.63 -1.60 9.85
CA ARG A 858 -39.08 -1.45 11.25
C ARG A 858 -37.93 -1.50 12.25
N HIS A 859 -36.86 -2.23 11.92
CA HIS A 859 -35.70 -2.38 12.81
C HIS A 859 -34.69 -1.21 12.69
N ILE A 860 -34.60 -0.55 11.54
CA ILE A 860 -33.71 0.62 11.36
C ILE A 860 -34.14 1.80 12.26
N GLU A 861 -35.44 2.03 12.39
CA GLU A 861 -35.99 3.09 13.26
C GLU A 861 -35.77 2.78 14.74
N SER A 862 -35.94 1.51 15.15
CA SER A 862 -35.74 1.09 16.56
C SER A 862 -34.28 1.04 16.99
N LEU A 863 -33.32 0.92 16.07
CA LEU A 863 -31.89 0.90 16.38
C LEU A 863 -31.29 2.30 16.52
N LYS A 864 -31.90 3.32 15.91
CA LYS A 864 -31.47 4.71 16.05
C LYS A 864 -31.64 5.25 17.46
N ASP A 865 -32.60 4.69 18.21
CA ASP A 865 -33.02 5.17 19.53
C ASP A 865 -32.41 4.38 20.72
N GLN A 866 -31.57 3.38 20.47
CA GLN A 866 -30.95 2.61 21.54
C GLN A 866 -29.57 3.19 21.94
N PRO A 867 -29.32 3.44 23.24
CA PRO A 867 -28.03 3.91 23.70
C PRO A 867 -26.92 2.87 23.42
N PRO A 868 -25.65 3.30 23.20
CA PRO A 868 -24.53 2.37 22.98
C PRO A 868 -24.41 1.44 24.18
N LEU A 869 -24.28 0.14 23.89
CA LEU A 869 -23.93 -0.85 24.93
C LEU A 869 -22.62 -0.39 25.62
N SER A 870 -22.70 -0.23 26.94
CA SER A 870 -21.56 0.26 27.72
C SER A 870 -20.38 -0.68 27.59
N ASP A 871 -19.16 -0.13 27.59
CA ASP A 871 -17.84 -0.84 27.53
C ASP A 871 -17.66 -1.98 28.54
N LYS A 872 -18.60 -2.19 29.43
CA LYS A 872 -18.61 -3.27 30.45
C LYS A 872 -18.68 -4.69 29.87
N ILE A 873 -19.09 -4.87 28.61
CA ILE A 873 -19.14 -6.21 28.00
C ILE A 873 -17.77 -6.60 27.45
N LEU A 874 -16.94 -5.66 27.03
CA LEU A 874 -15.57 -5.94 26.55
C LEU A 874 -14.61 -6.33 27.70
N VAL A 875 -14.85 -5.85 28.92
CA VAL A 875 -13.99 -6.10 30.08
C VAL A 875 -14.23 -7.51 30.70
N ARG A 876 -15.41 -8.12 30.51
CA ARG A 876 -15.71 -9.44 31.11
C ARG A 876 -15.06 -10.65 30.41
N PHE A 877 -14.48 -10.47 29.24
CA PHE A 877 -13.74 -11.55 28.57
C PHE A 877 -12.37 -11.87 29.20
N SER A 878 -11.84 -10.97 30.03
CA SER A 878 -10.56 -11.16 30.70
C SER A 878 -10.66 -11.83 32.08
N GLU A 879 -11.86 -12.03 32.64
CA GLU A 879 -12.04 -12.48 34.01
C GLU A 879 -12.39 -13.96 34.21
N HIS A 880 -12.60 -14.75 33.13
CA HIS A 880 -12.73 -16.19 33.28
C HIS A 880 -11.40 -16.91 33.05
N LYS A 881 -10.44 -16.65 33.95
CA LYS A 881 -9.33 -17.57 34.22
C LYS A 881 -9.74 -18.52 35.31
N THR A 882 -9.75 -19.81 34.91
CA THR A 882 -9.40 -20.97 35.70
C THR A 882 -10.08 -21.15 37.06
N SER A 883 -11.01 -22.07 37.10
CA SER A 883 -11.23 -22.91 38.25
C SER A 883 -11.16 -24.38 37.81
N ASN A 884 -10.22 -25.08 38.41
CA ASN A 884 -10.00 -26.51 38.47
C ASN A 884 -8.95 -27.13 37.52
N VAL A 885 -7.67 -26.91 37.88
CA VAL A 885 -6.64 -27.95 37.82
C VAL A 885 -5.90 -27.93 39.16
N PRO A 886 -5.64 -29.04 39.84
CA PRO A 886 -4.95 -29.05 41.13
C PRO A 886 -3.47 -28.69 40.96
N GLU A 887 -3.03 -27.73 41.77
CA GLU A 887 -1.64 -27.34 41.88
C GLU A 887 -0.78 -28.50 42.40
N GLN A 888 0.25 -28.85 41.64
CA GLN A 888 1.45 -29.45 42.24
C GLN A 888 2.57 -28.45 42.20
N ASN A 889 3.01 -28.08 43.39
CA ASN A 889 4.08 -27.14 43.67
C ASN A 889 5.42 -27.54 43.03
N HIS A 890 6.01 -26.60 42.26
CA HIS A 890 7.46 -26.40 42.32
C HIS A 890 7.77 -24.91 42.30
N GLN A 891 8.20 -24.40 43.44
CA GLN A 891 8.76 -23.08 43.64
C GLN A 891 10.09 -22.96 42.88
N VAL A 892 10.20 -22.00 41.98
CA VAL A 892 11.47 -21.34 41.67
C VAL A 892 11.24 -19.83 41.72
N GLN A 893 11.75 -19.26 42.82
CA GLN A 893 11.84 -17.80 42.97
C GLN A 893 12.91 -17.27 42.03
N THR A 894 12.55 -16.30 41.22
CA THR A 894 13.52 -15.34 40.68
C THR A 894 13.02 -13.91 40.91
N LYS A 895 13.78 -13.22 41.78
CA LYS A 895 13.62 -11.80 42.12
C LYS A 895 13.82 -10.91 40.89
N MET A 896 12.87 -10.04 40.62
CA MET A 896 13.11 -8.86 39.79
C MET A 896 13.63 -7.73 40.69
N ASN A 897 14.87 -7.31 40.49
CA ASN A 897 15.37 -6.01 40.92
C ASN A 897 15.39 -5.07 39.69
N GLY A 898 14.74 -3.92 39.85
CA GLY A 898 14.77 -2.87 38.87
C GLY A 898 16.15 -2.18 38.85
N VAL A 899 16.60 -1.87 37.64
CA VAL A 899 17.65 -0.85 37.42
C VAL A 899 17.30 -0.11 36.12
N THR A 900 17.14 1.20 36.23
CA THR A 900 17.13 2.19 35.17
C THR A 900 18.46 2.27 34.44
N PRO A 901 18.55 2.48 33.11
CA PRO A 901 19.81 2.70 32.45
C PRO A 901 20.17 4.18 32.39
N ASN A 902 21.33 4.49 32.94
CA ASN A 902 22.08 5.73 32.70
C ASN A 902 22.94 5.60 31.45
N LEU A 903 22.91 6.63 30.64
CA LEU A 903 23.83 6.88 29.52
C LEU A 903 25.26 7.07 29.99
N SER A 904 26.24 6.44 29.33
CA SER A 904 27.59 7.02 29.16
C SER A 904 28.31 6.48 27.93
N LEU A 905 28.97 7.39 27.29
CA LEU A 905 29.72 7.43 26.02
C LEU A 905 31.02 6.61 26.00
N ILE A 906 31.29 5.91 24.87
CA ILE A 906 32.57 5.81 24.05
C ILE A 906 33.88 5.35 24.75
N PRO A 907 34.87 4.65 24.13
CA PRO A 907 35.41 4.91 22.77
C PRO A 907 35.84 3.69 21.91
N ASN A 908 36.17 4.03 20.66
CA ASN A 908 36.85 3.26 19.62
C ASN A 908 38.19 2.63 20.11
N ASN A 909 38.54 1.43 19.58
CA ASN A 909 39.77 1.23 18.79
C ASN A 909 39.88 -0.16 18.15
N THR A 910 40.01 -0.11 16.86
CA THR A 910 41.02 -0.73 15.97
C THR A 910 41.36 -2.21 16.05
N SER A 911 41.20 -2.79 14.87
CA SER A 911 42.19 -3.54 14.09
C SER A 911 42.18 -5.06 14.12
N CYS A 912 42.02 -5.56 12.90
CA CYS A 912 42.86 -6.57 12.19
C CYS A 912 42.59 -8.06 12.36
N GLU A 913 42.42 -8.58 11.14
CA GLU A 913 42.93 -9.84 10.54
C GLU A 913 42.16 -11.14 10.78
N ALA A 914 41.51 -11.58 9.74
CA ALA A 914 41.89 -12.53 8.71
C ALA A 914 42.08 -13.98 9.16
N ASN A 915 41.45 -14.84 8.36
CA ASN A 915 41.60 -16.29 8.11
C ASN A 915 40.46 -17.10 8.71
N GLY A 916 39.60 -17.79 7.94
CA GLY A 916 39.91 -18.68 6.84
C GLY A 916 39.28 -20.04 7.15
N ASN A 917 38.48 -20.55 6.23
CA ASN A 917 38.06 -21.94 6.04
C ASN A 917 37.15 -22.62 7.07
N CYS A 918 35.99 -22.89 6.66
CA CYS A 918 35.26 -24.09 6.21
C CYS A 918 33.80 -23.79 6.07
#